data_79d8e305b423a2e4162d4fa8e9ff8091
#
_entry.id   79d8e305b423a2e4162d4fa8e9ff8091
#
_cell.length_a   1.000
_cell.length_b   1.000
_cell.length_c   1.000
_cell.angle_alpha   90.00
_cell.angle_beta   90.00
_cell.angle_gamma   90.00
#
_symmetry.space_group_name_H-M   'P 1'
#
loop_
_entity.id
_entity.type
_entity.pdbx_description
1 polymer ?
#
loop_
_entity_poly.entity_id
_entity_poly.type
_entity_poly.pdbx_seq_one_letter_code
_entity_poly.pdbx_strand_id
1 'polypeptide(L)'
;MIAEKIQNYIDTLQAEERGNLLNIINIIEANNPIESSDADELLDIAANEINADSTTLASIAAYAYISRENLANLLETNTFGDEIGGILKGVLKIPDFNIDKLKEQNENHIKLLVTLSGDVRAIIILLAVNLQKIRHITTLDDPESVRTASLVKYLYGPIAHRIGLYKIKTEMEETCLKFFEYDTYRSIADKLQITKTERDRYIEEFIEPLKKKFEKSNLKVHIKGRPKSISSIYAKMKKQGVDVDGIYDLFAIRVIIDSKPEDEKSDCWKVYSIITEKYKPNPYRLRDWISVPKSSGYESLHTTLIGPQGRWVEVQIRTERMDEVAEKGLAAHWKYKNGTDGKAGTNIFTKIREAIENPDTAQQSSAEKKALYSDEIYIFTPKGDLKKMHKGDTVLDFAFAIHSDVGSKCIGAHVNGKFVSFKHLLSNGDTVSVLTAANQKPAAEWIKIANNSRTKTRIRRIVDAQNNRLAEIGRDIVRQKFQQMGLDFNVTNVQPLLRAYGVESPIDLYQGLGEGKLDLHKIKQAYQSTAEPEPPAPTPQQEERKYREAVAGDNSDYLTISNMDTINYTFAKCCNPLPGDRIFAFVTATSGTKIHRYDCPNAKNILQKYPYRVVNAVWKKEASKDLMNATIHISGVYDISMSAAINNVIINDFHVHIRSFSITEEPGGKFSATLSVNLLGENQLNAIVEHLKRLKNVEKVVA
;
A
#
# COMPACT_ATOMS: atom_id res chain seq x y z
N MET A 1 -24.48 -4.48 -41.23
CA MET A 1 -23.67 -5.66 -40.86
C MET A 1 -23.35 -5.68 -39.35
N ILE A 2 -22.51 -4.77 -38.79
CA ILE A 2 -22.18 -4.76 -37.34
C ILE A 2 -23.42 -4.42 -36.50
N ALA A 3 -24.21 -3.41 -36.90
CA ALA A 3 -25.43 -3.03 -36.20
C ALA A 3 -26.44 -4.18 -36.06
N GLU A 4 -26.58 -5.04 -37.06
CA GLU A 4 -27.49 -6.20 -37.04
C GLU A 4 -27.08 -7.23 -36.00
N LYS A 5 -25.77 -7.41 -35.78
CA LYS A 5 -25.25 -8.36 -34.79
C LYS A 5 -25.58 -7.99 -33.35
N ILE A 6 -25.77 -6.70 -33.07
CA ILE A 6 -26.11 -6.19 -31.74
C ILE A 6 -27.48 -5.50 -31.70
N GLN A 7 -28.38 -5.82 -32.67
CA GLN A 7 -29.68 -5.18 -32.78
C GLN A 7 -30.49 -5.27 -31.48
N ASN A 8 -30.52 -6.41 -30.83
CA ASN A 8 -31.20 -6.61 -29.55
C ASN A 8 -30.69 -5.66 -28.45
N TYR A 9 -29.40 -5.32 -28.49
CA TYR A 9 -28.81 -4.36 -27.57
C TYR A 9 -29.17 -2.93 -27.95
N ILE A 10 -29.06 -2.59 -29.25
CA ILE A 10 -29.41 -1.27 -29.78
C ILE A 10 -30.85 -0.90 -29.42
N ASP A 11 -31.77 -1.87 -29.48
CA ASP A 11 -33.18 -1.67 -29.17
C ASP A 11 -33.45 -1.34 -27.71
N THR A 12 -32.50 -1.65 -26.80
CA THR A 12 -32.61 -1.31 -25.38
C THR A 12 -32.10 0.10 -25.07
N LEU A 13 -31.41 0.78 -25.99
CA LEU A 13 -30.79 2.10 -25.77
C LEU A 13 -31.79 3.24 -25.98
N GLN A 14 -31.54 4.35 -25.26
CA GLN A 14 -32.22 5.61 -25.50
C GLN A 14 -31.83 6.21 -26.89
N ALA A 15 -32.63 7.11 -27.40
CA ALA A 15 -32.46 7.64 -28.78
C ALA A 15 -31.10 8.30 -29.03
N GLU A 16 -30.57 9.05 -28.04
CA GLU A 16 -29.28 9.71 -28.13
C GLU A 16 -28.11 8.70 -28.11
N GLU A 17 -28.13 7.76 -27.19
CA GLU A 17 -27.10 6.70 -27.06
C GLU A 17 -27.09 5.81 -28.30
N ARG A 18 -28.29 5.48 -28.82
CA ARG A 18 -28.46 4.73 -30.07
C ARG A 18 -27.86 5.49 -31.25
N GLY A 19 -28.12 6.81 -31.39
CA GLY A 19 -27.58 7.65 -32.45
C GLY A 19 -26.06 7.69 -32.42
N ASN A 20 -25.48 7.88 -31.26
CA ASN A 20 -24.03 7.90 -31.07
C ASN A 20 -23.37 6.56 -31.44
N LEU A 21 -23.92 5.45 -30.97
CA LEU A 21 -23.39 4.12 -31.27
C LEU A 21 -23.47 3.82 -32.80
N LEU A 22 -24.61 4.09 -33.42
CA LEU A 22 -24.79 3.90 -34.87
C LEU A 22 -23.85 4.77 -35.70
N ASN A 23 -23.59 6.01 -35.28
CA ASN A 23 -22.63 6.87 -35.95
C ASN A 23 -21.22 6.26 -35.93
N ILE A 24 -20.78 5.73 -34.79
CA ILE A 24 -19.46 5.07 -34.68
C ILE A 24 -19.41 3.79 -35.55
N ILE A 25 -20.49 2.99 -35.55
CA ILE A 25 -20.57 1.81 -36.43
C ILE A 25 -20.44 2.21 -37.88
N ASN A 26 -21.10 3.30 -38.34
CA ASN A 26 -20.95 3.80 -39.71
C ASN A 26 -19.49 4.21 -40.01
N ILE A 27 -18.79 4.83 -39.06
CA ILE A 27 -17.37 5.15 -39.21
C ILE A 27 -16.54 3.86 -39.38
N ILE A 28 -16.83 2.83 -38.61
CA ILE A 28 -16.12 1.54 -38.68
C ILE A 28 -16.38 0.90 -40.05
N GLU A 29 -17.65 0.83 -40.48
CA GLU A 29 -18.04 0.22 -41.77
C GLU A 29 -17.45 0.97 -42.98
N ALA A 30 -17.25 2.30 -42.87
CA ALA A 30 -16.58 3.10 -43.89
C ALA A 30 -15.07 2.89 -44.00
N ASN A 31 -14.43 2.30 -42.98
CA ASN A 31 -12.97 2.11 -42.91
C ASN A 31 -12.51 0.65 -43.12
N ASN A 32 -13.20 -0.08 -44.02
CA ASN A 32 -12.87 -1.47 -44.36
C ASN A 32 -12.76 -2.38 -43.14
N PRO A 33 -13.88 -2.69 -42.47
CA PRO A 33 -13.89 -3.49 -41.26
C PRO A 33 -13.32 -4.90 -41.48
N ILE A 34 -12.61 -5.42 -40.49
CA ILE A 34 -12.12 -6.78 -40.48
C ILE A 34 -13.30 -7.71 -40.18
N GLU A 35 -13.72 -8.53 -41.13
CA GLU A 35 -14.69 -9.58 -40.88
C GLU A 35 -13.98 -10.79 -40.22
N SER A 36 -14.30 -11.03 -38.96
CA SER A 36 -13.68 -12.10 -38.19
C SER A 36 -14.68 -12.62 -37.14
N SER A 37 -14.75 -13.93 -37.01
CA SER A 37 -15.52 -14.59 -35.94
C SER A 37 -15.08 -14.11 -34.54
N ASP A 38 -13.79 -13.78 -34.37
CA ASP A 38 -13.22 -13.28 -33.12
C ASP A 38 -13.73 -11.88 -32.79
N ALA A 39 -13.89 -11.01 -33.81
CA ALA A 39 -14.46 -9.68 -33.64
C ALA A 39 -15.96 -9.76 -33.25
N ASP A 40 -16.68 -10.69 -33.88
CA ASP A 40 -18.10 -10.94 -33.58
C ASP A 40 -18.30 -11.45 -32.15
N GLU A 41 -17.47 -12.42 -31.72
CA GLU A 41 -17.50 -12.95 -30.33
C GLU A 41 -17.15 -11.87 -29.31
N LEU A 42 -16.14 -11.04 -29.59
CA LEU A 42 -15.77 -9.95 -28.68
C LEU A 42 -16.89 -8.93 -28.50
N LEU A 43 -17.60 -8.61 -29.59
CA LEU A 43 -18.76 -7.73 -29.56
C LEU A 43 -19.92 -8.34 -28.74
N ASP A 44 -20.17 -9.64 -28.89
CA ASP A 44 -21.19 -10.37 -28.13
C ASP A 44 -20.86 -10.42 -26.63
N ILE A 45 -19.61 -10.71 -26.27
CA ILE A 45 -19.12 -10.65 -24.89
C ILE A 45 -19.40 -9.27 -24.28
N ALA A 46 -19.08 -8.21 -24.99
CA ALA A 46 -19.26 -6.86 -24.50
C ALA A 46 -20.73 -6.49 -24.30
N ALA A 47 -21.58 -6.83 -25.26
CA ALA A 47 -23.01 -6.51 -25.25
C ALA A 47 -23.79 -7.36 -24.24
N ASN A 48 -23.58 -8.68 -24.23
CA ASN A 48 -24.46 -9.63 -23.57
C ASN A 48 -23.90 -10.19 -22.26
N GLU A 49 -22.59 -10.31 -22.10
CA GLU A 49 -21.99 -10.87 -20.89
C GLU A 49 -21.53 -9.79 -19.91
N ILE A 50 -20.84 -8.75 -20.40
CA ILE A 50 -20.37 -7.62 -19.59
C ILE A 50 -21.47 -6.57 -19.40
N ASN A 51 -22.42 -6.47 -20.33
CA ASN A 51 -23.42 -5.40 -20.45
C ASN A 51 -22.75 -4.02 -20.46
N ALA A 52 -21.76 -3.84 -21.33
CA ALA A 52 -21.03 -2.59 -21.48
C ALA A 52 -21.98 -1.44 -21.86
N ASP A 53 -21.66 -0.21 -21.44
CA ASP A 53 -22.41 0.97 -21.91
C ASP A 53 -22.18 1.22 -23.40
N SER A 54 -22.99 2.07 -24.00
CA SER A 54 -22.93 2.36 -25.44
C SER A 54 -21.59 2.89 -25.92
N THR A 55 -20.91 3.71 -25.10
CA THR A 55 -19.58 4.26 -25.38
C THR A 55 -18.49 3.17 -25.31
N THR A 56 -18.55 2.31 -24.31
CA THR A 56 -17.63 1.18 -24.19
C THR A 56 -17.84 0.17 -25.31
N LEU A 57 -19.10 -0.12 -25.66
CA LEU A 57 -19.44 -1.02 -26.77
C LEU A 57 -18.95 -0.46 -28.11
N ALA A 58 -19.14 0.84 -28.36
CA ALA A 58 -18.62 1.51 -29.55
C ALA A 58 -17.08 1.43 -29.62
N SER A 59 -16.40 1.60 -28.48
CA SER A 59 -14.94 1.48 -28.38
C SER A 59 -14.46 0.05 -28.66
N ILE A 60 -15.17 -0.97 -28.15
CA ILE A 60 -14.88 -2.39 -28.43
C ILE A 60 -15.10 -2.71 -29.91
N ALA A 61 -16.19 -2.24 -30.48
CA ALA A 61 -16.45 -2.42 -31.92
C ALA A 61 -15.32 -1.81 -32.76
N ALA A 62 -14.89 -0.58 -32.46
CA ALA A 62 -13.76 0.04 -33.16
C ALA A 62 -12.46 -0.77 -32.97
N TYR A 63 -12.19 -1.25 -31.79
CA TYR A 63 -10.99 -2.07 -31.48
C TYR A 63 -11.00 -3.42 -32.20
N ALA A 64 -12.18 -4.07 -32.31
CA ALA A 64 -12.34 -5.40 -32.88
C ALA A 64 -12.35 -5.42 -34.40
N TYR A 65 -12.99 -4.44 -35.03
CA TYR A 65 -13.24 -4.44 -36.48
C TYR A 65 -12.29 -3.56 -37.29
N ILE A 66 -11.48 -2.70 -36.64
CA ILE A 66 -10.51 -1.85 -37.32
C ILE A 66 -9.11 -2.40 -37.15
N SER A 67 -8.30 -2.46 -38.21
CA SER A 67 -6.89 -2.83 -38.12
C SER A 67 -6.13 -1.87 -37.22
N ARG A 68 -5.11 -2.35 -36.49
CA ARG A 68 -4.32 -1.51 -35.57
C ARG A 68 -3.72 -0.28 -36.26
N GLU A 69 -3.28 -0.41 -37.49
CA GLU A 69 -2.72 0.69 -38.30
C GLU A 69 -3.78 1.76 -38.58
N ASN A 70 -4.96 1.37 -39.12
CA ASN A 70 -6.03 2.29 -39.37
C ASN A 70 -6.59 2.91 -38.09
N LEU A 71 -6.66 2.14 -37.00
CA LEU A 71 -7.10 2.64 -35.70
C LEU A 71 -6.17 3.74 -35.20
N ALA A 72 -4.84 3.56 -35.31
CA ALA A 72 -3.88 4.58 -34.94
C ALA A 72 -4.07 5.88 -35.73
N ASN A 73 -4.24 5.78 -37.07
CA ASN A 73 -4.48 6.94 -37.93
C ASN A 73 -5.77 7.67 -37.56
N LEU A 74 -6.86 6.93 -37.31
CA LEU A 74 -8.14 7.52 -36.89
C LEU A 74 -8.09 8.18 -35.51
N LEU A 75 -7.22 7.70 -34.63
CA LEU A 75 -6.99 8.31 -33.32
C LEU A 75 -6.12 9.59 -33.40
N GLU A 76 -5.22 9.69 -34.38
CA GLU A 76 -4.45 10.92 -34.63
C GLU A 76 -5.35 12.02 -35.21
N THR A 77 -6.30 11.67 -36.08
CA THR A 77 -7.26 12.61 -36.65
C THR A 77 -8.46 12.94 -35.76
N ASN A 78 -8.50 12.37 -34.54
CA ASN A 78 -9.58 12.52 -33.56
C ASN A 78 -10.99 12.17 -34.14
N THR A 79 -11.05 11.22 -35.06
CA THR A 79 -12.30 10.83 -35.74
C THR A 79 -13.39 10.30 -34.79
N PHE A 80 -12.97 9.63 -33.69
CA PHE A 80 -13.89 9.08 -32.70
C PHE A 80 -14.27 10.05 -31.58
N GLY A 81 -13.76 11.30 -31.61
CA GLY A 81 -13.92 12.27 -30.53
C GLY A 81 -13.07 11.94 -29.27
N ASP A 82 -13.13 12.86 -28.30
CA ASP A 82 -12.21 12.81 -27.13
C ASP A 82 -12.49 11.61 -26.21
N GLU A 83 -13.75 11.24 -26.03
CA GLU A 83 -14.13 10.19 -25.08
C GLU A 83 -13.73 8.80 -25.59
N ILE A 84 -14.23 8.39 -26.76
CA ILE A 84 -13.90 7.07 -27.36
C ILE A 84 -12.41 7.02 -27.71
N GLY A 85 -11.88 8.10 -28.28
CA GLY A 85 -10.45 8.21 -28.58
C GLY A 85 -9.56 8.09 -27.34
N GLY A 86 -10.00 8.64 -26.22
CA GLY A 86 -9.31 8.50 -24.92
C GLY A 86 -9.28 7.05 -24.43
N ILE A 87 -10.41 6.35 -24.50
CA ILE A 87 -10.53 4.93 -24.12
C ILE A 87 -9.60 4.07 -24.99
N LEU A 88 -9.69 4.22 -26.31
CA LEU A 88 -8.87 3.44 -27.26
C LEU A 88 -7.38 3.71 -27.13
N LYS A 89 -6.96 4.97 -26.92
CA LYS A 89 -5.58 5.33 -26.60
C LYS A 89 -5.14 4.68 -25.29
N GLY A 90 -6.04 4.57 -24.31
CA GLY A 90 -5.80 3.86 -23.04
C GLY A 90 -5.50 2.38 -23.26
N VAL A 91 -6.30 1.69 -24.11
CA VAL A 91 -6.07 0.27 -24.46
C VAL A 91 -4.72 0.08 -25.14
N LEU A 92 -4.40 0.93 -26.14
CA LEU A 92 -3.16 0.80 -26.91
C LEU A 92 -1.88 1.15 -26.13
N LYS A 93 -1.98 1.91 -25.03
CA LYS A 93 -0.85 2.26 -24.17
C LYS A 93 -0.42 1.13 -23.22
N ILE A 94 -1.22 0.08 -23.07
CA ILE A 94 -0.88 -1.00 -22.14
C ILE A 94 0.30 -1.81 -22.71
N PRO A 95 1.42 -1.88 -21.97
CA PRO A 95 2.60 -2.59 -22.44
C PRO A 95 2.43 -4.10 -22.32
N ASP A 96 3.26 -4.82 -23.06
CA ASP A 96 3.40 -6.26 -22.86
C ASP A 96 4.04 -6.57 -21.50
N PHE A 97 3.33 -7.35 -20.69
CA PHE A 97 3.81 -7.76 -19.38
C PHE A 97 4.74 -8.98 -19.45
N ASN A 98 5.82 -8.93 -18.68
CA ASN A 98 6.66 -10.10 -18.45
C ASN A 98 5.96 -11.03 -17.46
N ILE A 99 5.68 -12.28 -17.87
CA ILE A 99 4.88 -13.25 -17.14
C ILE A 99 5.52 -13.63 -15.79
N ASP A 100 6.83 -13.81 -15.73
CA ASP A 100 7.49 -14.22 -14.49
C ASP A 100 7.43 -13.12 -13.44
N LYS A 101 7.60 -11.87 -13.87
CA LYS A 101 7.48 -10.70 -12.99
C LYS A 101 6.03 -10.45 -12.56
N LEU A 102 5.07 -10.78 -13.42
CA LEU A 102 3.66 -10.68 -13.09
C LEU A 102 3.27 -11.61 -11.93
N LYS A 103 3.83 -12.83 -11.87
CA LYS A 103 3.61 -13.77 -10.75
C LYS A 103 4.08 -13.21 -9.41
N GLU A 104 5.22 -12.50 -9.39
CA GLU A 104 5.83 -11.97 -8.17
C GLU A 104 5.20 -10.65 -7.71
N GLN A 105 4.70 -9.81 -8.63
CA GLN A 105 4.30 -8.42 -8.37
C GLN A 105 2.93 -8.06 -8.97
N ASN A 106 1.97 -8.97 -8.96
CA ASN A 106 0.66 -8.78 -9.59
C ASN A 106 -0.07 -7.50 -9.14
N GLU A 107 -0.03 -7.15 -7.84
CA GLU A 107 -0.65 -5.93 -7.31
C GLU A 107 -0.10 -4.65 -7.95
N ASN A 108 1.21 -4.59 -8.13
CA ASN A 108 1.85 -3.43 -8.75
C ASN A 108 1.46 -3.34 -10.24
N HIS A 109 1.36 -4.48 -10.94
CA HIS A 109 0.94 -4.51 -12.34
C HIS A 109 -0.52 -4.12 -12.52
N ILE A 110 -1.42 -4.51 -11.60
CA ILE A 110 -2.82 -4.06 -11.60
C ILE A 110 -2.89 -2.54 -11.44
N LYS A 111 -2.15 -1.97 -10.49
CA LYS A 111 -2.11 -0.51 -10.28
C LYS A 111 -1.53 0.23 -11.49
N LEU A 112 -0.46 -0.32 -12.09
CA LEU A 112 0.11 0.23 -13.33
C LEU A 112 -0.93 0.23 -14.45
N LEU A 113 -1.63 -0.89 -14.67
CA LEU A 113 -2.65 -1.01 -15.70
C LEU A 113 -3.74 0.06 -15.52
N VAL A 114 -4.24 0.26 -14.28
CA VAL A 114 -5.23 1.30 -13.97
C VAL A 114 -4.70 2.70 -14.28
N THR A 115 -3.42 2.93 -13.96
CA THR A 115 -2.82 4.26 -14.15
C THR A 115 -2.57 4.57 -15.63
N LEU A 116 -2.10 3.59 -16.42
CA LEU A 116 -1.81 3.75 -17.84
C LEU A 116 -3.07 3.83 -18.71
N SER A 117 -4.11 3.09 -18.33
CA SER A 117 -5.38 3.09 -19.08
C SER A 117 -6.05 4.48 -19.11
N GLY A 118 -5.82 5.29 -18.07
CA GLY A 118 -6.46 6.60 -17.91
C GLY A 118 -7.96 6.50 -17.64
N ASP A 119 -8.67 5.74 -18.45
CA ASP A 119 -10.09 5.41 -18.30
C ASP A 119 -10.27 3.93 -17.97
N VAL A 120 -11.09 3.64 -16.96
CA VAL A 120 -11.34 2.26 -16.51
C VAL A 120 -12.05 1.40 -17.57
N ARG A 121 -12.77 2.02 -18.51
CA ARG A 121 -13.41 1.34 -19.65
C ARG A 121 -12.38 0.65 -20.54
N ALA A 122 -11.17 1.18 -20.66
CA ALA A 122 -10.07 0.51 -21.35
C ALA A 122 -9.70 -0.84 -20.68
N ILE A 123 -9.80 -0.93 -19.35
CA ILE A 123 -9.56 -2.19 -18.63
C ILE A 123 -10.69 -3.19 -18.90
N ILE A 124 -11.93 -2.72 -19.00
CA ILE A 124 -13.09 -3.56 -19.35
C ILE A 124 -12.92 -4.15 -20.76
N ILE A 125 -12.45 -3.34 -21.71
CA ILE A 125 -12.12 -3.82 -23.07
C ILE A 125 -11.07 -4.92 -23.03
N LEU A 126 -9.97 -4.70 -22.29
CA LEU A 126 -8.90 -5.69 -22.17
C LEU A 126 -9.37 -6.97 -21.46
N LEU A 127 -10.30 -6.84 -20.51
CA LEU A 127 -10.90 -7.99 -19.83
C LEU A 127 -11.76 -8.79 -20.81
N ALA A 128 -12.57 -8.14 -21.67
CA ALA A 128 -13.34 -8.80 -22.73
C ALA A 128 -12.42 -9.53 -23.72
N VAL A 129 -11.36 -8.86 -24.18
CA VAL A 129 -10.36 -9.43 -25.10
C VAL A 129 -9.69 -10.68 -24.48
N ASN A 130 -9.32 -10.62 -23.20
CA ASN A 130 -8.67 -11.76 -22.54
C ASN A 130 -9.66 -12.86 -22.17
N LEU A 131 -10.96 -12.56 -22.00
CA LEU A 131 -12.00 -13.57 -21.87
C LEU A 131 -12.20 -14.31 -23.18
N GLN A 132 -12.28 -13.60 -24.30
CA GLN A 132 -12.37 -14.21 -25.63
C GLN A 132 -11.14 -15.07 -25.90
N LYS A 133 -9.91 -14.55 -25.70
CA LYS A 133 -8.67 -15.30 -25.94
C LYS A 133 -8.57 -16.57 -25.08
N ILE A 134 -8.95 -16.52 -23.80
CA ILE A 134 -8.85 -17.67 -22.90
C ILE A 134 -9.79 -18.81 -23.28
N ARG A 135 -10.89 -18.50 -23.97
CA ARG A 135 -11.82 -19.53 -24.52
C ARG A 135 -11.21 -20.33 -25.65
N HIS A 136 -10.24 -19.76 -26.36
CA HIS A 136 -9.61 -20.34 -27.56
C HIS A 136 -8.18 -20.85 -27.32
N ILE A 137 -7.70 -20.92 -26.06
CA ILE A 137 -6.39 -21.52 -25.77
C ILE A 137 -6.38 -22.98 -26.15
N THR A 138 -5.22 -23.46 -26.62
CA THR A 138 -5.06 -24.82 -27.16
C THR A 138 -4.30 -25.76 -26.21
N THR A 139 -2.98 -25.71 -26.22
CA THR A 139 -2.11 -26.63 -25.47
C THR A 139 -1.02 -25.89 -24.70
N LEU A 140 -0.36 -26.60 -23.78
CA LEU A 140 0.79 -26.07 -23.04
C LEU A 140 2.04 -25.85 -23.91
N ASP A 141 2.07 -26.46 -25.09
CA ASP A 141 3.18 -26.29 -26.05
C ASP A 141 3.03 -25.02 -26.90
N ASP A 142 1.86 -24.38 -26.88
CA ASP A 142 1.62 -23.10 -27.54
C ASP A 142 1.98 -21.93 -26.63
N PRO A 143 3.06 -21.15 -26.94
CA PRO A 143 3.49 -20.04 -26.11
C PRO A 143 2.44 -18.93 -25.92
N GLU A 144 1.58 -18.69 -26.92
CA GLU A 144 0.54 -17.67 -26.82
C GLU A 144 -0.60 -18.10 -25.91
N SER A 145 -0.98 -19.39 -25.93
CA SER A 145 -1.94 -19.98 -24.98
C SER A 145 -1.42 -19.92 -23.55
N VAL A 146 -0.15 -20.27 -23.33
CA VAL A 146 0.49 -20.17 -22.00
C VAL A 146 0.54 -18.70 -21.52
N ARG A 147 0.86 -17.77 -22.42
CA ARG A 147 0.88 -16.35 -22.14
C ARG A 147 -0.51 -15.84 -21.75
N THR A 148 -1.53 -16.13 -22.56
CA THR A 148 -2.93 -15.75 -22.31
C THR A 148 -3.42 -16.29 -20.98
N ALA A 149 -3.25 -17.58 -20.73
CA ALA A 149 -3.65 -18.23 -19.47
C ALA A 149 -2.93 -17.60 -18.25
N SER A 150 -1.65 -17.25 -18.40
CA SER A 150 -0.90 -16.57 -17.34
C SER A 150 -1.39 -15.15 -17.06
N LEU A 151 -1.64 -14.35 -18.09
CA LEU A 151 -2.23 -13.01 -17.96
C LEU A 151 -3.59 -13.08 -17.28
N VAL A 152 -4.45 -14.02 -17.68
CA VAL A 152 -5.75 -14.23 -17.07
C VAL A 152 -5.60 -14.62 -15.60
N LYS A 153 -4.75 -15.61 -15.29
CA LYS A 153 -4.55 -16.10 -13.93
C LYS A 153 -4.04 -15.03 -12.95
N TYR A 154 -3.08 -14.21 -13.37
CA TYR A 154 -2.38 -13.30 -12.45
C TYR A 154 -2.83 -11.84 -12.55
N LEU A 155 -3.52 -11.43 -13.62
CA LEU A 155 -3.93 -10.04 -13.84
C LEU A 155 -5.44 -9.90 -14.02
N TYR A 156 -6.03 -10.48 -15.08
CA TYR A 156 -7.42 -10.22 -15.43
C TYR A 156 -8.45 -10.95 -14.55
N GLY A 157 -8.18 -12.15 -14.08
CA GLY A 157 -9.02 -12.85 -13.11
C GLY A 157 -9.15 -12.09 -11.78
N PRO A 158 -8.05 -11.66 -11.14
CA PRO A 158 -8.08 -10.75 -10.00
C PRO A 158 -8.83 -9.44 -10.26
N ILE A 159 -8.69 -8.83 -11.44
CA ILE A 159 -9.44 -7.62 -11.80
C ILE A 159 -10.94 -7.91 -11.89
N ALA A 160 -11.34 -8.97 -12.60
CA ALA A 160 -12.73 -9.39 -12.70
C ALA A 160 -13.36 -9.62 -11.31
N HIS A 161 -12.61 -10.22 -10.38
CA HIS A 161 -13.03 -10.40 -8.99
C HIS A 161 -13.26 -9.06 -8.28
N ARG A 162 -12.36 -8.08 -8.43
CA ARG A 162 -12.44 -6.78 -7.76
C ARG A 162 -13.63 -5.94 -8.22
N ILE A 163 -13.93 -5.99 -9.52
CA ILE A 163 -15.08 -5.26 -10.07
C ILE A 163 -16.40 -6.04 -9.98
N GLY A 164 -16.37 -7.25 -9.39
CA GLY A 164 -17.55 -8.04 -9.11
C GLY A 164 -18.10 -8.85 -10.28
N LEU A 165 -17.37 -9.01 -11.38
CA LEU A 165 -17.75 -9.86 -12.51
C LEU A 165 -17.50 -11.35 -12.19
N TYR A 166 -18.25 -11.87 -11.21
CA TYR A 166 -17.95 -13.20 -10.65
C TYR A 166 -18.17 -14.36 -11.62
N LYS A 167 -19.09 -14.23 -12.57
CA LYS A 167 -19.31 -15.25 -13.62
C LYS A 167 -18.07 -15.35 -14.52
N ILE A 168 -17.61 -14.22 -15.05
CA ILE A 168 -16.42 -14.12 -15.91
C ILE A 168 -15.17 -14.57 -15.14
N LYS A 169 -15.00 -14.08 -13.90
CA LYS A 169 -13.91 -14.50 -13.01
C LYS A 169 -13.87 -16.01 -12.83
N THR A 170 -15.03 -16.64 -12.59
CA THR A 170 -15.11 -18.09 -12.37
C THR A 170 -14.73 -18.85 -13.64
N GLU A 171 -15.24 -18.43 -14.80
CA GLU A 171 -14.90 -19.01 -16.10
C GLU A 171 -13.39 -18.91 -16.38
N MET A 172 -12.81 -17.73 -16.20
CA MET A 172 -11.37 -17.47 -16.35
C MET A 172 -10.52 -18.37 -15.45
N GLU A 173 -10.88 -18.47 -14.17
CA GLU A 173 -10.13 -19.30 -13.21
C GLU A 173 -10.29 -20.80 -13.48
N GLU A 174 -11.47 -21.25 -13.87
CA GLU A 174 -11.69 -22.68 -14.21
C GLU A 174 -10.96 -23.07 -15.47
N THR A 175 -10.97 -22.22 -16.50
CA THR A 175 -10.23 -22.48 -17.74
C THR A 175 -8.72 -22.49 -17.46
N CYS A 176 -8.20 -21.56 -16.65
CA CYS A 176 -6.81 -21.60 -16.23
C CYS A 176 -6.45 -22.87 -15.44
N LEU A 177 -7.33 -23.31 -14.52
CA LEU A 177 -7.09 -24.53 -13.75
C LEU A 177 -7.09 -25.75 -14.66
N LYS A 178 -8.06 -25.84 -15.56
CA LYS A 178 -8.13 -26.93 -16.56
C LYS A 178 -6.91 -26.94 -17.49
N PHE A 179 -6.38 -25.76 -17.84
CA PHE A 179 -5.23 -25.64 -18.72
C PHE A 179 -3.91 -26.02 -18.02
N PHE A 180 -3.64 -25.49 -16.82
CA PHE A 180 -2.37 -25.71 -16.14
C PHE A 180 -2.31 -26.97 -15.27
N GLU A 181 -3.45 -27.44 -14.76
CA GLU A 181 -3.53 -28.53 -13.78
C GLU A 181 -4.71 -29.46 -14.11
N TYR A 182 -4.74 -29.98 -15.34
CA TYR A 182 -5.83 -30.78 -15.90
C TYR A 182 -6.21 -31.97 -15.04
N ASP A 183 -5.24 -32.76 -14.55
CA ASP A 183 -5.50 -33.97 -13.75
C ASP A 183 -6.18 -33.62 -12.42
N THR A 184 -5.75 -32.51 -11.80
CA THR A 184 -6.38 -32.03 -10.57
C THR A 184 -7.80 -31.53 -10.83
N TYR A 185 -8.00 -30.75 -11.92
CA TYR A 185 -9.32 -30.31 -12.34
C TYR A 185 -10.25 -31.53 -12.54
N ARG A 186 -9.79 -32.56 -13.28
CA ARG A 186 -10.54 -33.74 -13.58
C ARG A 186 -10.89 -34.54 -12.32
N SER A 187 -9.94 -34.74 -11.44
CA SER A 187 -10.16 -35.44 -10.16
C SER A 187 -11.25 -34.76 -9.31
N ILE A 188 -11.24 -33.43 -9.23
CA ILE A 188 -12.27 -32.67 -8.50
C ILE A 188 -13.62 -32.81 -9.22
N ALA A 189 -13.65 -32.66 -10.55
CA ALA A 189 -14.87 -32.77 -11.36
C ALA A 189 -15.54 -34.16 -11.23
N ASP A 190 -14.76 -35.23 -11.30
CA ASP A 190 -15.24 -36.57 -11.18
C ASP A 190 -15.83 -36.84 -9.78
N LYS A 191 -15.14 -36.42 -8.71
CA LYS A 191 -15.69 -36.48 -7.33
C LYS A 191 -17.00 -35.74 -7.19
N LEU A 192 -17.09 -34.55 -7.77
CA LEU A 192 -18.33 -33.72 -7.73
C LEU A 192 -19.46 -34.38 -8.53
N GLN A 193 -19.18 -35.04 -9.63
CA GLN A 193 -20.18 -35.73 -10.44
C GLN A 193 -20.74 -36.98 -9.71
N ILE A 194 -19.89 -37.76 -9.08
CA ILE A 194 -20.29 -38.95 -8.30
C ILE A 194 -21.25 -38.54 -7.18
N THR A 195 -20.99 -37.38 -6.51
CA THR A 195 -21.80 -36.90 -5.38
C THR A 195 -22.97 -36.05 -5.80
N LYS A 196 -23.22 -35.80 -7.11
CA LYS A 196 -24.27 -34.90 -7.58
C LYS A 196 -25.66 -35.27 -7.08
N THR A 197 -26.07 -36.53 -7.27
CA THR A 197 -27.39 -37.02 -6.88
C THR A 197 -27.60 -36.96 -5.36
N GLU A 198 -26.57 -37.32 -4.59
CA GLU A 198 -26.61 -37.23 -3.13
C GLU A 198 -26.71 -35.76 -2.67
N ARG A 199 -25.98 -34.87 -3.33
CA ARG A 199 -25.97 -33.44 -3.07
C ARG A 199 -27.34 -32.82 -3.36
N ASP A 200 -27.94 -33.14 -4.51
CA ASP A 200 -29.23 -32.58 -4.91
C ASP A 200 -30.32 -33.04 -3.95
N ARG A 201 -30.31 -34.34 -3.53
CA ARG A 201 -31.21 -34.86 -2.50
C ARG A 201 -31.01 -34.18 -1.15
N TYR A 202 -29.76 -33.94 -0.75
CA TYR A 202 -29.45 -33.25 0.51
C TYR A 202 -29.93 -31.79 0.50
N ILE A 203 -29.75 -31.08 -0.61
CA ILE A 203 -30.22 -29.71 -0.81
C ILE A 203 -31.75 -29.67 -0.68
N GLU A 204 -32.44 -30.62 -1.28
CA GLU A 204 -33.90 -30.73 -1.22
C GLU A 204 -34.39 -31.03 0.21
N GLU A 205 -33.70 -31.93 0.93
CA GLU A 205 -33.98 -32.22 2.36
C GLU A 205 -33.76 -30.99 3.24
N PHE A 206 -32.80 -30.13 2.94
CA PHE A 206 -32.58 -28.87 3.65
C PHE A 206 -33.64 -27.84 3.32
N ILE A 207 -34.08 -27.72 2.08
CA ILE A 207 -34.97 -26.67 1.59
C ILE A 207 -36.43 -26.95 1.99
N GLU A 208 -36.88 -28.19 1.95
CA GLU A 208 -38.30 -28.56 2.13
C GLU A 208 -38.93 -28.05 3.44
N PRO A 209 -38.29 -28.15 4.62
CA PRO A 209 -38.81 -27.58 5.84
C PRO A 209 -38.89 -26.05 5.81
N LEU A 210 -38.05 -25.38 5.04
CA LEU A 210 -38.01 -23.93 4.92
C LEU A 210 -39.13 -23.41 4.02
N LYS A 211 -39.43 -24.09 2.90
CA LYS A 211 -40.56 -23.71 2.01
C LYS A 211 -41.85 -23.54 2.80
N LYS A 212 -42.19 -24.51 3.64
CA LYS A 212 -43.39 -24.46 4.48
C LYS A 212 -43.43 -23.28 5.47
N LYS A 213 -42.25 -22.82 5.95
CA LYS A 213 -42.14 -21.65 6.82
C LYS A 213 -42.27 -20.35 6.05
N PHE A 214 -41.70 -20.28 4.86
CA PHE A 214 -41.78 -19.08 4.02
C PHE A 214 -43.20 -18.84 3.50
N GLU A 215 -43.95 -19.88 3.12
CA GLU A 215 -45.37 -19.79 2.75
C GLU A 215 -46.21 -19.14 3.83
N LYS A 216 -45.89 -19.39 5.11
CA LYS A 216 -46.59 -18.80 6.26
C LYS A 216 -46.18 -17.35 6.56
N SER A 217 -45.05 -16.89 6.06
CA SER A 217 -44.46 -15.58 6.39
C SER A 217 -44.81 -14.48 5.41
N ASN A 218 -45.58 -14.76 4.37
CA ASN A 218 -45.94 -13.82 3.31
C ASN A 218 -44.72 -13.26 2.53
N LEU A 219 -43.56 -13.92 2.60
CA LEU A 219 -42.36 -13.59 1.87
C LEU A 219 -42.26 -14.43 0.60
N LYS A 220 -42.14 -13.77 -0.54
CA LYS A 220 -41.85 -14.45 -1.81
C LYS A 220 -40.37 -14.76 -1.91
N VAL A 221 -40.00 -16.02 -1.84
CA VAL A 221 -38.61 -16.46 -1.75
C VAL A 221 -38.32 -17.55 -2.79
N HIS A 222 -37.25 -17.38 -3.55
CA HIS A 222 -36.70 -18.42 -4.42
C HIS A 222 -35.45 -19.03 -3.79
N ILE A 223 -35.44 -20.36 -3.58
CA ILE A 223 -34.32 -21.06 -2.98
C ILE A 223 -33.65 -21.90 -4.05
N LYS A 224 -32.34 -21.72 -4.24
CA LYS A 224 -31.53 -22.46 -5.22
C LYS A 224 -30.32 -23.08 -4.53
N GLY A 225 -30.03 -24.36 -4.82
CA GLY A 225 -28.73 -24.94 -4.54
C GLY A 225 -27.69 -24.32 -5.46
N ARG A 226 -26.52 -23.95 -4.89
CA ARG A 226 -25.40 -23.41 -5.66
C ARG A 226 -24.21 -24.37 -5.53
N PRO A 227 -23.84 -25.08 -6.61
CA PRO A 227 -22.56 -25.79 -6.64
C PRO A 227 -21.43 -24.79 -6.57
N LYS A 228 -20.41 -25.09 -5.79
CA LYS A 228 -19.20 -24.26 -5.75
C LYS A 228 -18.35 -24.56 -6.98
N SER A 229 -17.74 -23.55 -7.57
CA SER A 229 -16.86 -23.71 -8.72
C SER A 229 -15.65 -24.58 -8.38
N ILE A 230 -15.17 -25.37 -9.33
CA ILE A 230 -14.01 -26.26 -9.16
C ILE A 230 -12.77 -25.45 -8.77
N SER A 231 -12.58 -24.25 -9.40
CA SER A 231 -11.51 -23.34 -9.05
C SER A 231 -11.54 -22.89 -7.58
N SER A 232 -12.74 -22.59 -7.06
CA SER A 232 -12.92 -22.19 -5.64
C SER A 232 -12.70 -23.34 -4.67
N ILE A 233 -13.05 -24.58 -5.05
CA ILE A 233 -12.76 -25.79 -4.29
C ILE A 233 -11.25 -25.99 -4.23
N TYR A 234 -10.58 -25.97 -5.37
CA TYR A 234 -9.14 -26.13 -5.48
C TYR A 234 -8.36 -25.07 -4.65
N ALA A 235 -8.76 -23.81 -4.72
CA ALA A 235 -8.16 -22.75 -3.92
C ALA A 235 -8.27 -23.04 -2.40
N LYS A 236 -9.41 -23.60 -1.96
CA LYS A 236 -9.60 -24.00 -0.56
C LYS A 236 -8.77 -25.24 -0.20
N MET A 237 -8.71 -26.24 -1.07
CA MET A 237 -7.84 -27.40 -0.87
C MET A 237 -6.39 -26.98 -0.63
N LYS A 238 -5.85 -26.11 -1.49
CA LYS A 238 -4.50 -25.55 -1.32
C LYS A 238 -4.33 -24.75 -0.02
N LYS A 239 -5.30 -23.89 0.30
CA LYS A 239 -5.23 -23.02 1.50
C LYS A 239 -5.31 -23.82 2.81
N GLN A 240 -6.10 -24.90 2.84
CA GLN A 240 -6.37 -25.67 4.04
C GLN A 240 -5.51 -26.94 4.14
N GLY A 241 -4.82 -27.32 3.06
CA GLY A 241 -4.04 -28.57 3.00
C GLY A 241 -4.89 -29.82 3.08
N VAL A 242 -6.14 -29.78 2.56
CA VAL A 242 -7.09 -30.88 2.62
C VAL A 242 -7.52 -31.32 1.21
N ASP A 243 -7.99 -32.57 1.08
CA ASP A 243 -8.64 -33.04 -0.15
C ASP A 243 -10.10 -32.54 -0.25
N VAL A 244 -10.76 -32.77 -1.40
CA VAL A 244 -12.17 -32.39 -1.67
C VAL A 244 -13.09 -32.84 -0.54
N ASP A 245 -12.90 -34.06 -0.04
CA ASP A 245 -13.72 -34.64 1.03
C ASP A 245 -13.57 -33.92 2.38
N GLY A 246 -12.47 -33.20 2.58
CA GLY A 246 -12.21 -32.39 3.76
C GLY A 246 -12.82 -30.96 3.72
N ILE A 247 -13.48 -30.59 2.61
CA ILE A 247 -14.07 -29.27 2.45
C ILE A 247 -15.52 -29.26 2.95
N TYR A 248 -15.74 -28.65 4.10
CA TYR A 248 -17.05 -28.64 4.78
C TYR A 248 -18.14 -27.82 4.08
N ASP A 249 -17.80 -26.87 3.20
CA ASP A 249 -18.74 -25.95 2.54
C ASP A 249 -18.91 -26.20 1.03
N LEU A 250 -18.91 -27.46 0.62
CA LEU A 250 -19.26 -27.86 -0.74
C LEU A 250 -20.71 -27.54 -1.07
N PHE A 251 -21.57 -27.48 -0.05
CA PHE A 251 -23.00 -27.20 -0.16
C PHE A 251 -23.28 -25.75 0.17
N ALA A 252 -23.68 -24.98 -0.83
CA ALA A 252 -24.16 -23.64 -0.66
C ALA A 252 -25.60 -23.50 -1.15
N ILE A 253 -26.38 -22.76 -0.42
CA ILE A 253 -27.78 -22.48 -0.73
C ILE A 253 -27.92 -20.96 -0.88
N ARG A 254 -28.62 -20.57 -1.92
CA ARG A 254 -28.95 -19.18 -2.17
C ARG A 254 -30.44 -18.97 -1.97
N VAL A 255 -30.78 -17.98 -1.16
CA VAL A 255 -32.14 -17.57 -0.88
C VAL A 255 -32.32 -16.18 -1.47
N ILE A 256 -33.15 -16.06 -2.50
CA ILE A 256 -33.43 -14.83 -3.23
C ILE A 256 -34.83 -14.38 -2.87
N ILE A 257 -34.97 -13.12 -2.48
CA ILE A 257 -36.21 -12.53 -1.99
C ILE A 257 -36.72 -11.52 -3.02
N ASP A 258 -37.98 -11.66 -3.43
CA ASP A 258 -38.72 -10.61 -4.13
C ASP A 258 -39.18 -9.56 -3.09
N SER A 259 -38.45 -8.44 -3.02
CA SER A 259 -38.64 -7.40 -2.00
C SER A 259 -38.63 -6.02 -2.62
N LYS A 260 -39.39 -5.09 -2.06
CA LYS A 260 -39.32 -3.68 -2.43
C LYS A 260 -38.02 -3.05 -1.95
N PRO A 261 -37.49 -2.01 -2.64
CA PRO A 261 -36.23 -1.38 -2.26
C PRO A 261 -36.16 -0.88 -0.82
N GLU A 262 -37.25 -0.35 -0.28
CA GLU A 262 -37.38 0.12 1.10
C GLU A 262 -37.34 -1.00 2.16
N ASP A 263 -37.75 -2.22 1.79
CA ASP A 263 -37.89 -3.37 2.70
C ASP A 263 -36.73 -4.36 2.60
N GLU A 264 -35.86 -4.25 1.58
CA GLU A 264 -34.81 -5.22 1.24
C GLU A 264 -33.98 -5.66 2.45
N LYS A 265 -33.51 -4.70 3.23
CA LYS A 265 -32.69 -4.98 4.41
C LYS A 265 -33.47 -5.74 5.48
N SER A 266 -34.71 -5.28 5.77
CA SER A 266 -35.54 -5.90 6.79
C SER A 266 -35.97 -7.33 6.41
N ASP A 267 -36.24 -7.55 5.13
CA ASP A 267 -36.68 -8.86 4.64
C ASP A 267 -35.53 -9.88 4.63
N CYS A 268 -34.31 -9.45 4.29
CA CYS A 268 -33.14 -10.31 4.45
C CYS A 268 -32.92 -10.79 5.89
N TRP A 269 -33.10 -9.90 6.88
CA TRP A 269 -32.98 -10.26 8.28
C TRP A 269 -34.16 -11.13 8.79
N LYS A 270 -35.39 -10.92 8.27
CA LYS A 270 -36.54 -11.80 8.55
C LYS A 270 -36.28 -13.21 8.04
N VAL A 271 -35.77 -13.35 6.80
CA VAL A 271 -35.39 -14.64 6.22
C VAL A 271 -34.29 -15.31 7.04
N TYR A 272 -33.26 -14.56 7.46
CA TYR A 272 -32.23 -15.07 8.38
C TYR A 272 -32.83 -15.63 9.67
N SER A 273 -33.75 -14.90 10.29
CA SER A 273 -34.46 -15.34 11.52
C SER A 273 -35.21 -16.64 11.30
N ILE A 274 -36.01 -16.75 10.22
CA ILE A 274 -36.79 -17.94 9.88
C ILE A 274 -35.91 -19.16 9.69
N ILE A 275 -34.74 -19.01 9.02
CA ILE A 275 -33.83 -20.10 8.76
C ILE A 275 -33.15 -20.55 10.06
N THR A 276 -32.72 -19.59 10.89
CA THR A 276 -31.98 -19.89 12.14
C THR A 276 -32.91 -20.44 13.26
N GLU A 277 -34.20 -20.26 13.17
CA GLU A 277 -35.17 -21.00 14.01
C GLU A 277 -35.17 -22.52 13.73
N LYS A 278 -34.88 -22.92 12.49
CA LYS A 278 -34.88 -24.32 12.11
C LYS A 278 -33.48 -24.94 12.23
N TYR A 279 -32.45 -24.21 11.82
CA TYR A 279 -31.07 -24.69 11.72
C TYR A 279 -30.14 -23.84 12.57
N LYS A 280 -29.32 -24.49 13.41
CA LYS A 280 -28.41 -23.79 14.33
C LYS A 280 -27.30 -23.09 13.59
N PRO A 281 -27.15 -21.74 13.72
CA PRO A 281 -26.07 -21.01 13.04
C PRO A 281 -24.74 -21.13 13.79
N ASN A 282 -23.65 -20.99 13.02
CA ASN A 282 -22.32 -20.74 13.56
C ASN A 282 -22.13 -19.22 13.75
N PRO A 283 -22.09 -18.70 14.98
CA PRO A 283 -22.07 -17.25 15.24
C PRO A 283 -20.81 -16.58 14.70
N TYR A 284 -19.69 -17.32 14.58
CA TYR A 284 -18.43 -16.78 14.06
C TYR A 284 -18.35 -16.71 12.53
N ARG A 285 -19.37 -17.25 11.83
CA ARG A 285 -19.43 -17.30 10.37
C ARG A 285 -20.55 -16.46 9.76
N LEU A 286 -21.19 -15.59 10.52
CA LEU A 286 -22.10 -14.59 9.98
C LEU A 286 -21.28 -13.46 9.31
N ARG A 287 -21.66 -13.13 8.07
CA ARG A 287 -21.11 -12.00 7.31
C ARG A 287 -22.25 -11.11 6.84
N ASP A 288 -22.28 -9.90 7.32
CA ASP A 288 -23.29 -8.89 6.98
C ASP A 288 -22.68 -7.90 5.96
N TRP A 289 -22.88 -8.20 4.70
CA TRP A 289 -22.53 -7.29 3.59
C TRP A 289 -23.75 -6.49 3.09
N ILE A 290 -24.88 -6.53 3.78
CA ILE A 290 -26.03 -5.66 3.52
C ILE A 290 -25.88 -4.36 4.29
N SER A 291 -25.50 -4.44 5.57
CA SER A 291 -25.25 -3.24 6.38
C SER A 291 -23.97 -2.51 5.97
N VAL A 292 -22.95 -3.26 5.54
CA VAL A 292 -21.66 -2.74 5.05
C VAL A 292 -21.31 -3.44 3.72
N PRO A 293 -21.81 -2.94 2.58
CA PRO A 293 -21.53 -3.50 1.27
C PRO A 293 -20.03 -3.54 0.94
N LYS A 294 -19.58 -4.52 0.15
CA LYS A 294 -18.23 -4.55 -0.36
C LYS A 294 -17.96 -3.38 -1.31
N SER A 295 -16.69 -3.05 -1.52
CA SER A 295 -16.25 -2.04 -2.50
C SER A 295 -16.76 -2.30 -3.92
N SER A 296 -16.97 -3.59 -4.27
CA SER A 296 -17.59 -4.04 -5.53
C SER A 296 -19.11 -3.84 -5.59
N GLY A 297 -19.74 -3.22 -4.61
CA GLY A 297 -21.20 -3.10 -4.53
C GLY A 297 -21.92 -4.40 -4.16
N TYR A 298 -21.20 -5.45 -3.78
CA TYR A 298 -21.81 -6.73 -3.39
C TYR A 298 -22.52 -6.64 -2.05
N GLU A 299 -23.79 -7.02 -2.03
CA GLU A 299 -24.68 -7.04 -0.86
C GLU A 299 -25.24 -8.45 -0.64
N SER A 300 -25.11 -9.02 0.56
CA SER A 300 -25.69 -10.32 0.93
C SER A 300 -25.48 -10.58 2.43
N LEU A 301 -26.38 -11.33 3.08
CA LEU A 301 -26.06 -11.99 4.35
C LEU A 301 -25.54 -13.40 4.07
N HIS A 302 -24.39 -13.72 4.63
CA HIS A 302 -23.85 -15.08 4.58
C HIS A 302 -23.84 -15.67 5.98
N THR A 303 -24.37 -16.86 6.11
CA THR A 303 -24.34 -17.62 7.35
C THR A 303 -23.99 -19.06 7.08
N THR A 304 -23.38 -19.73 8.05
CA THR A 304 -23.12 -21.17 7.99
C THR A 304 -23.95 -21.86 9.06
N LEU A 305 -24.72 -22.84 8.66
CA LEU A 305 -25.72 -23.52 9.51
C LEU A 305 -25.42 -25.01 9.61
N ILE A 306 -25.83 -25.65 10.70
CA ILE A 306 -25.85 -27.10 10.80
C ILE A 306 -27.18 -27.58 10.19
N GLY A 307 -27.09 -28.19 9.00
CA GLY A 307 -28.21 -28.77 8.27
C GLY A 307 -28.53 -30.22 8.68
N PRO A 308 -29.34 -30.91 7.88
CA PRO A 308 -29.61 -32.33 8.07
C PRO A 308 -28.32 -33.14 8.19
N GLN A 309 -28.36 -34.28 8.87
CA GLN A 309 -27.24 -35.18 9.08
C GLN A 309 -25.98 -34.49 9.72
N GLY A 310 -26.14 -33.32 10.36
CA GLY A 310 -25.04 -32.60 11.02
C GLY A 310 -24.03 -31.93 10.09
N ARG A 311 -24.31 -31.83 8.80
CA ARG A 311 -23.41 -31.22 7.82
C ARG A 311 -23.52 -29.70 7.82
N TRP A 312 -22.41 -29.00 7.62
CA TRP A 312 -22.37 -27.55 7.49
C TRP A 312 -22.86 -27.10 6.10
N VAL A 313 -23.76 -26.12 6.09
CA VAL A 313 -24.33 -25.52 4.88
C VAL A 313 -24.09 -24.02 4.91
N GLU A 314 -23.50 -23.47 3.88
CA GLU A 314 -23.42 -22.01 3.66
C GLU A 314 -24.73 -21.52 3.05
N VAL A 315 -25.37 -20.55 3.66
CA VAL A 315 -26.59 -19.92 3.15
C VAL A 315 -26.31 -18.46 2.83
N GLN A 316 -26.61 -18.06 1.60
CA GLN A 316 -26.51 -16.69 1.09
C GLN A 316 -27.91 -16.13 0.91
N ILE A 317 -28.22 -15.04 1.63
CA ILE A 317 -29.53 -14.40 1.63
C ILE A 317 -29.39 -13.02 0.97
N ARG A 318 -30.19 -12.74 -0.03
CA ARG A 318 -30.19 -11.49 -0.77
C ARG A 318 -31.49 -11.27 -1.54
N THR A 319 -31.76 -10.04 -1.96
CA THR A 319 -32.92 -9.72 -2.81
C THR A 319 -32.60 -9.97 -4.29
N GLU A 320 -33.60 -9.88 -5.18
CA GLU A 320 -33.41 -10.02 -6.63
C GLU A 320 -32.43 -8.97 -7.16
N ARG A 321 -32.57 -7.71 -6.73
CA ARG A 321 -31.62 -6.64 -7.10
C ARG A 321 -30.19 -6.97 -6.63
N MET A 322 -30.03 -7.41 -5.38
CA MET A 322 -28.72 -7.80 -4.85
C MET A 322 -28.16 -9.03 -5.57
N ASP A 323 -29.00 -9.95 -6.01
CA ASP A 323 -28.59 -11.11 -6.81
C ASP A 323 -28.10 -10.68 -8.20
N GLU A 324 -28.80 -9.75 -8.84
CA GLU A 324 -28.38 -9.19 -10.12
C GLU A 324 -27.03 -8.48 -10.02
N VAL A 325 -26.82 -7.64 -9.00
CA VAL A 325 -25.55 -7.00 -8.71
C VAL A 325 -24.43 -8.02 -8.42
N ALA A 326 -24.78 -9.10 -7.69
CA ALA A 326 -23.83 -10.15 -7.39
C ALA A 326 -23.43 -11.01 -8.61
N GLU A 327 -24.31 -11.18 -9.60
CA GLU A 327 -24.02 -11.95 -10.82
C GLU A 327 -23.35 -11.11 -11.91
N LYS A 328 -23.77 -9.84 -12.07
CA LYS A 328 -23.31 -8.94 -13.14
C LYS A 328 -22.26 -7.91 -12.66
N GLY A 329 -22.00 -7.85 -11.36
CA GLY A 329 -21.04 -6.91 -10.73
C GLY A 329 -21.51 -5.46 -10.80
N LEU A 330 -20.54 -4.53 -10.69
CA LEU A 330 -20.80 -3.09 -10.82
C LEU A 330 -21.40 -2.71 -12.18
N ALA A 331 -21.24 -3.57 -13.19
CA ALA A 331 -21.84 -3.41 -14.51
C ALA A 331 -23.38 -3.47 -14.48
N ALA A 332 -23.99 -4.14 -13.50
CA ALA A 332 -25.45 -4.14 -13.33
C ALA A 332 -26.02 -2.73 -13.09
N HIS A 333 -25.23 -1.85 -12.48
CA HIS A 333 -25.63 -0.47 -12.21
C HIS A 333 -25.67 0.43 -13.44
N TRP A 334 -25.10 0.02 -14.59
CA TRP A 334 -25.15 0.81 -15.82
C TRP A 334 -26.57 0.97 -16.38
N LYS A 335 -27.42 -0.05 -16.22
CA LYS A 335 -28.80 -0.01 -16.70
C LYS A 335 -29.76 0.79 -15.81
N TYR A 336 -29.53 0.89 -14.51
CA TYR A 336 -30.51 1.46 -13.56
C TYR A 336 -30.41 2.97 -13.36
N LYS A 337 -29.39 3.66 -13.86
CA LYS A 337 -29.15 5.09 -13.60
C LYS A 337 -29.14 6.03 -14.82
N ASN A 338 -29.71 5.61 -15.95
CA ASN A 338 -29.96 6.51 -17.08
C ASN A 338 -31.18 7.44 -16.85
N GLY A 339 -31.62 7.60 -15.60
CA GLY A 339 -32.65 8.55 -15.15
C GLY A 339 -32.02 9.76 -14.46
N THR A 340 -31.97 10.87 -15.14
CA THR A 340 -32.03 12.27 -14.67
C THR A 340 -30.78 13.05 -14.26
N ASP A 341 -29.56 12.49 -14.12
CA ASP A 341 -28.41 13.39 -13.84
C ASP A 341 -27.10 12.88 -14.47
N GLY A 342 -26.57 13.63 -15.45
CA GLY A 342 -25.28 13.36 -16.11
C GLY A 342 -24.04 13.27 -15.19
N LYS A 343 -24.21 13.50 -13.89
CA LYS A 343 -23.20 13.31 -12.83
C LYS A 343 -23.12 11.87 -12.29
N ALA A 344 -24.09 11.01 -12.61
CA ALA A 344 -24.16 9.64 -12.04
C ALA A 344 -23.20 8.67 -12.74
N GLY A 345 -22.95 8.82 -14.06
CA GLY A 345 -22.02 7.97 -14.82
C GLY A 345 -20.57 8.11 -14.31
N THR A 346 -20.12 9.33 -14.07
CA THR A 346 -18.77 9.61 -13.57
C THR A 346 -18.49 8.94 -12.20
N ASN A 347 -19.52 8.76 -11.39
CA ASN A 347 -19.39 8.14 -10.05
C ASN A 347 -19.20 6.61 -10.11
N ILE A 348 -19.74 5.93 -11.13
CA ILE A 348 -19.61 4.48 -11.29
C ILE A 348 -18.19 4.11 -11.74
N PHE A 349 -17.65 4.78 -12.73
CA PHE A 349 -16.28 4.54 -13.21
C PHE A 349 -15.24 4.85 -12.12
N THR A 350 -15.50 5.87 -11.30
CA THR A 350 -14.68 6.14 -10.11
C THR A 350 -14.73 4.99 -9.10
N LYS A 351 -15.92 4.43 -8.83
CA LYS A 351 -16.09 3.27 -7.93
C LYS A 351 -15.41 2.01 -8.46
N ILE A 352 -15.51 1.75 -9.78
CA ILE A 352 -14.82 0.62 -10.42
C ILE A 352 -13.30 0.80 -10.27
N ARG A 353 -12.80 1.99 -10.54
CA ARG A 353 -11.39 2.32 -10.36
C ARG A 353 -10.93 2.11 -8.91
N GLU A 354 -11.68 2.62 -7.94
CA GLU A 354 -11.42 2.45 -6.51
C GLU A 354 -11.43 0.97 -6.09
N ALA A 355 -12.36 0.17 -6.61
CA ALA A 355 -12.43 -1.26 -6.33
C ALA A 355 -11.22 -2.02 -6.88
N ILE A 356 -10.71 -1.63 -8.06
CA ILE A 356 -9.51 -2.23 -8.63
C ILE A 356 -8.25 -1.83 -7.85
N GLU A 357 -8.14 -0.55 -7.47
CA GLU A 357 -6.97 -0.02 -6.77
C GLU A 357 -6.89 -0.49 -5.30
N ASN A 358 -8.03 -0.64 -4.61
CA ASN A 358 -8.10 -0.88 -3.16
C ASN A 358 -9.15 -1.93 -2.76
N PRO A 359 -8.85 -3.24 -2.90
CA PRO A 359 -9.83 -4.30 -2.62
C PRO A 359 -10.23 -4.43 -1.14
N ASP A 360 -9.40 -3.98 -0.18
CA ASP A 360 -9.57 -4.29 1.25
C ASP A 360 -10.03 -3.10 2.14
N THR A 361 -10.23 -1.89 1.59
CA THR A 361 -10.52 -0.70 2.40
C THR A 361 -11.95 -0.16 2.22
N ALA A 362 -12.91 -0.79 2.89
CA ALA A 362 -14.30 -0.32 2.94
C ALA A 362 -14.57 0.82 3.96
N GLN A 363 -13.57 1.36 4.68
CA GLN A 363 -13.81 2.21 5.86
C GLN A 363 -13.14 3.60 5.90
N GLN A 364 -12.53 4.10 4.82
CA GLN A 364 -11.95 5.47 4.84
C GLN A 364 -12.59 6.40 3.81
N SER A 365 -12.84 7.65 4.20
CA SER A 365 -13.53 8.66 3.40
C SER A 365 -12.80 9.01 2.09
N SER A 366 -13.58 9.23 1.01
CA SER A 366 -13.12 9.41 -0.36
C SER A 366 -12.22 10.65 -0.61
N ALA A 367 -12.23 11.64 0.27
CA ALA A 367 -11.46 12.89 0.11
C ALA A 367 -9.97 12.72 0.47
N GLU A 368 -9.65 11.96 1.53
CA GLU A 368 -8.27 11.70 1.95
C GLU A 368 -7.52 10.73 1.02
N LYS A 369 -8.25 9.82 0.35
CA LYS A 369 -7.67 8.86 -0.60
C LYS A 369 -7.21 9.50 -1.91
N LYS A 370 -7.92 10.52 -2.39
CA LYS A 370 -7.58 11.21 -3.66
C LYS A 370 -6.24 11.94 -3.62
N ALA A 371 -5.83 12.43 -2.44
CA ALA A 371 -4.56 13.12 -2.24
C ALA A 371 -3.35 12.16 -2.20
N LEU A 372 -3.55 10.90 -1.76
CA LEU A 372 -2.47 9.92 -1.58
C LEU A 372 -2.07 9.17 -2.87
N TYR A 373 -2.97 9.05 -3.85
CA TYR A 373 -2.77 8.18 -5.03
C TYR A 373 -2.47 8.93 -6.34
N SER A 374 -2.62 10.27 -6.39
CA SER A 374 -2.30 11.06 -7.58
C SER A 374 -0.79 11.23 -7.83
N ASP A 375 0.04 10.86 -6.85
CA ASP A 375 1.48 11.15 -6.85
C ASP A 375 2.39 9.90 -7.03
N GLU A 376 1.83 8.72 -7.36
CA GLU A 376 2.61 7.51 -7.60
C GLU A 376 2.80 7.24 -9.10
N ILE A 377 4.02 6.86 -9.46
CA ILE A 377 4.39 6.39 -10.80
C ILE A 377 5.04 5.01 -10.72
N TYR A 378 4.92 4.25 -11.79
CA TYR A 378 5.45 2.90 -11.90
C TYR A 378 6.47 2.83 -13.04
N ILE A 379 7.71 2.40 -12.72
CA ILE A 379 8.86 2.42 -13.61
C ILE A 379 9.37 1.00 -13.78
N PHE A 380 9.68 0.61 -15.03
CA PHE A 380 10.27 -0.70 -15.33
C PHE A 380 11.80 -0.65 -15.32
N THR A 381 12.42 -1.71 -14.81
CA THR A 381 13.82 -2.02 -15.12
C THR A 381 13.89 -2.72 -16.48
N PRO A 382 15.06 -2.79 -17.15
CA PRO A 382 15.24 -3.53 -18.41
C PRO A 382 14.94 -5.03 -18.28
N LYS A 383 14.97 -5.57 -17.07
CA LYS A 383 14.61 -6.97 -16.76
C LYS A 383 13.10 -7.16 -16.53
N GLY A 384 12.30 -6.08 -16.64
CA GLY A 384 10.88 -6.11 -16.42
C GLY A 384 10.44 -6.02 -14.95
N ASP A 385 11.37 -5.72 -14.00
CA ASP A 385 10.97 -5.46 -12.61
C ASP A 385 10.26 -4.12 -12.51
N LEU A 386 9.14 -4.10 -11.81
CA LEU A 386 8.36 -2.89 -11.58
C LEU A 386 8.79 -2.22 -10.26
N LYS A 387 9.10 -0.93 -10.32
CA LYS A 387 9.43 -0.10 -9.17
C LYS A 387 8.40 1.01 -9.00
N LYS A 388 7.83 1.09 -7.81
CA LYS A 388 6.92 2.15 -7.40
C LYS A 388 7.74 3.37 -6.96
N MET A 389 7.45 4.52 -7.55
CA MET A 389 8.12 5.81 -7.32
C MET A 389 7.06 6.90 -7.08
N HIS A 390 7.47 8.11 -6.75
CA HIS A 390 6.58 9.26 -6.65
C HIS A 390 6.65 10.12 -7.91
N LYS A 391 5.55 10.73 -8.27
CA LYS A 391 5.53 11.71 -9.37
C LYS A 391 6.50 12.85 -9.06
N GLY A 392 7.38 13.14 -10.00
CA GLY A 392 8.48 14.09 -9.82
C GLY A 392 9.79 13.47 -9.38
N ASP A 393 9.84 12.18 -9.05
CA ASP A 393 11.11 11.50 -8.79
C ASP A 393 11.99 11.47 -10.07
N THR A 394 13.29 11.58 -9.86
CA THR A 394 14.28 11.65 -10.93
C THR A 394 14.89 10.28 -11.22
N VAL A 395 15.65 10.19 -12.31
CA VAL A 395 16.52 9.03 -12.62
C VAL A 395 17.46 8.73 -11.44
N LEU A 396 17.94 9.76 -10.75
CA LEU A 396 18.78 9.60 -9.55
C LEU A 396 18.01 8.89 -8.42
N ASP A 397 16.77 9.30 -8.16
CA ASP A 397 15.92 8.66 -7.17
C ASP A 397 15.67 7.19 -7.50
N PHE A 398 15.43 6.88 -8.77
CA PHE A 398 15.27 5.52 -9.26
C PHE A 398 16.55 4.68 -9.08
N ALA A 399 17.71 5.24 -9.40
CA ALA A 399 18.99 4.56 -9.22
C ALA A 399 19.24 4.18 -7.75
N PHE A 400 18.92 5.08 -6.80
CA PHE A 400 18.95 4.80 -5.36
C PHE A 400 17.85 3.85 -4.89
N ALA A 401 16.73 3.78 -5.59
CA ALA A 401 15.66 2.84 -5.30
C ALA A 401 16.02 1.40 -5.72
N ILE A 402 16.88 1.24 -6.74
CA ILE A 402 17.42 -0.07 -7.11
C ILE A 402 18.41 -0.54 -6.04
N HIS A 403 19.49 0.20 -5.84
CA HIS A 403 20.53 -0.08 -4.83
C HIS A 403 21.33 1.18 -4.51
N SER A 404 21.80 1.32 -3.27
CA SER A 404 22.60 2.51 -2.89
C SER A 404 23.92 2.62 -3.67
N ASP A 405 24.55 1.48 -4.02
CA ASP A 405 25.78 1.48 -4.80
C ASP A 405 25.54 1.89 -6.27
N VAL A 406 24.41 1.48 -6.86
CA VAL A 406 23.96 1.91 -8.20
C VAL A 406 23.70 3.41 -8.20
N GLY A 407 22.94 3.90 -7.19
CA GLY A 407 22.65 5.32 -7.02
C GLY A 407 23.90 6.16 -6.85
N SER A 408 24.86 5.71 -6.03
CA SER A 408 26.11 6.46 -5.75
C SER A 408 27.03 6.59 -6.98
N LYS A 409 26.94 5.65 -7.92
CA LYS A 409 27.75 5.62 -9.16
C LYS A 409 26.98 6.10 -10.38
N CYS A 410 25.75 6.59 -10.23
CA CYS A 410 24.87 6.98 -11.33
C CYS A 410 25.45 8.18 -12.11
N ILE A 411 25.53 8.04 -13.44
CA ILE A 411 25.90 9.13 -14.37
C ILE A 411 24.75 9.57 -15.27
N GLY A 412 23.71 8.73 -15.39
CA GLY A 412 22.52 8.95 -16.20
C GLY A 412 21.76 7.65 -16.39
N ALA A 413 20.84 7.63 -17.34
CA ALA A 413 20.10 6.42 -17.71
C ALA A 413 19.68 6.46 -19.19
N HIS A 414 19.36 5.28 -19.73
CA HIS A 414 18.51 5.18 -20.91
C HIS A 414 17.05 5.06 -20.46
N VAL A 415 16.24 6.04 -20.81
CA VAL A 415 14.78 6.02 -20.61
C VAL A 415 14.14 5.74 -21.95
N ASN A 416 13.39 4.64 -22.05
CA ASN A 416 12.76 4.19 -23.29
C ASN A 416 13.77 4.14 -24.48
N GLY A 417 14.99 3.69 -24.20
CA GLY A 417 16.09 3.60 -25.18
C GLY A 417 16.86 4.90 -25.45
N LYS A 418 16.42 6.07 -24.93
CA LYS A 418 17.12 7.35 -25.13
C LYS A 418 17.95 7.71 -23.91
N PHE A 419 19.19 8.16 -24.13
CA PHE A 419 20.04 8.64 -23.04
C PHE A 419 19.51 9.93 -22.43
N VAL A 420 19.42 9.97 -21.09
CA VAL A 420 19.02 11.14 -20.31
C VAL A 420 19.93 11.33 -19.09
N SER A 421 20.02 12.57 -18.63
CA SER A 421 20.74 12.90 -17.40
C SER A 421 20.05 12.33 -16.17
N PHE A 422 20.78 12.10 -15.09
CA PHE A 422 20.23 11.67 -13.79
C PHE A 422 19.26 12.70 -13.14
N LYS A 423 19.18 13.94 -13.67
CA LYS A 423 18.19 14.97 -13.28
C LYS A 423 16.84 14.79 -13.96
N HIS A 424 16.74 13.92 -14.97
CA HIS A 424 15.52 13.73 -15.75
C HIS A 424 14.38 13.22 -14.85
N LEU A 425 13.20 13.85 -14.98
CA LEU A 425 11.99 13.45 -14.28
C LEU A 425 11.38 12.22 -14.96
N LEU A 426 11.01 11.23 -14.18
CA LEU A 426 10.43 9.99 -14.67
C LEU A 426 8.92 10.11 -14.83
N SER A 427 8.41 9.41 -15.83
CA SER A 427 6.99 9.30 -16.14
C SER A 427 6.51 7.88 -15.96
N ASN A 428 5.21 7.73 -15.71
CA ASN A 428 4.61 6.43 -15.50
C ASN A 428 4.76 5.53 -16.73
N GLY A 429 5.20 4.29 -16.53
CA GLY A 429 5.45 3.32 -17.61
C GLY A 429 6.84 3.40 -18.25
N ASP A 430 7.71 4.33 -17.82
CA ASP A 430 9.07 4.41 -18.35
C ASP A 430 9.86 3.13 -18.06
N THR A 431 10.65 2.69 -19.06
CA THR A 431 11.66 1.64 -18.91
C THR A 431 13.01 2.29 -18.73
N VAL A 432 13.64 2.11 -17.56
CA VAL A 432 14.85 2.83 -17.16
C VAL A 432 16.03 1.90 -16.94
N SER A 433 17.07 2.08 -17.75
CA SER A 433 18.36 1.40 -17.60
C SER A 433 19.40 2.37 -17.05
N VAL A 434 19.77 2.23 -15.78
CA VAL A 434 20.72 3.13 -15.11
C VAL A 434 22.16 2.89 -15.61
N LEU A 435 22.85 3.97 -15.94
CA LEU A 435 24.25 3.96 -16.29
C LEU A 435 25.10 4.39 -15.10
N THR A 436 26.17 3.63 -14.84
CA THR A 436 27.07 3.86 -13.71
C THR A 436 28.51 3.97 -14.16
N ALA A 437 29.30 4.77 -13.43
CA ALA A 437 30.77 4.85 -13.61
C ALA A 437 31.48 4.56 -12.28
N ALA A 438 32.53 3.75 -12.33
CA ALA A 438 33.26 3.31 -11.13
C ALA A 438 33.84 4.48 -10.31
N ASN A 439 34.25 5.55 -11.00
CA ASN A 439 34.86 6.73 -10.38
C ASN A 439 33.86 7.81 -9.95
N GLN A 440 32.54 7.61 -10.23
CA GLN A 440 31.51 8.56 -9.82
C GLN A 440 31.28 8.47 -8.33
N LYS A 441 31.12 9.63 -7.68
CA LYS A 441 30.79 9.75 -6.26
C LYS A 441 29.72 10.82 -6.09
N PRO A 442 28.80 10.62 -5.12
CA PRO A 442 27.79 11.62 -4.80
C PRO A 442 28.45 12.91 -4.31
N ALA A 443 27.94 14.04 -4.80
CA ALA A 443 28.30 15.37 -4.33
C ALA A 443 27.14 15.98 -3.53
N ALA A 444 27.42 16.97 -2.69
CA ALA A 444 26.40 17.68 -1.91
C ALA A 444 25.28 18.28 -2.78
N GLU A 445 25.59 18.68 -4.01
CA GLU A 445 24.63 19.21 -4.98
C GLU A 445 23.56 18.19 -5.39
N TRP A 446 23.84 16.89 -5.29
CA TRP A 446 22.88 15.83 -5.63
C TRP A 446 21.66 15.84 -4.71
N ILE A 447 21.80 16.37 -3.50
CA ILE A 447 20.68 16.54 -2.55
C ILE A 447 19.60 17.48 -3.14
N LYS A 448 20.01 18.47 -3.95
CA LYS A 448 19.09 19.41 -4.63
C LYS A 448 18.43 18.77 -5.86
N ILE A 449 19.03 17.75 -6.45
CA ILE A 449 18.56 17.08 -7.65
C ILE A 449 17.56 15.97 -7.29
N ALA A 450 17.86 15.20 -6.25
CA ALA A 450 16.95 14.18 -5.74
C ALA A 450 15.66 14.82 -5.24
N ASN A 451 14.51 14.22 -5.55
CA ASN A 451 13.22 14.68 -5.05
C ASN A 451 12.80 13.86 -3.81
N ASN A 452 13.10 12.58 -3.81
CA ASN A 452 12.72 11.66 -2.75
C ASN A 452 13.52 11.90 -1.45
N SER A 453 12.81 12.02 -0.32
CA SER A 453 13.42 12.27 1.00
C SER A 453 14.39 11.16 1.44
N ARG A 454 14.07 9.90 1.10
CA ARG A 454 14.94 8.74 1.39
C ARG A 454 16.24 8.81 0.60
N THR A 455 16.17 9.21 -0.66
CA THR A 455 17.35 9.43 -1.52
C THR A 455 18.21 10.55 -0.96
N LYS A 456 17.63 11.70 -0.61
CA LYS A 456 18.34 12.82 0.02
C LYS A 456 19.09 12.39 1.28
N THR A 457 18.44 11.60 2.14
CA THR A 457 19.06 11.07 3.37
C THR A 457 20.23 10.13 3.06
N ARG A 458 20.08 9.26 2.07
CA ARG A 458 21.17 8.33 1.66
C ARG A 458 22.35 9.10 1.08
N ILE A 459 22.11 10.06 0.20
CA ILE A 459 23.16 10.92 -0.38
C ILE A 459 23.89 11.66 0.74
N ARG A 460 23.15 12.28 1.68
CA ARG A 460 23.75 12.98 2.82
C ARG A 460 24.68 12.07 3.62
N ARG A 461 24.22 10.87 3.97
CA ARG A 461 25.06 9.89 4.70
C ARG A 461 26.34 9.53 3.97
N ILE A 462 26.28 9.37 2.62
CA ILE A 462 27.46 9.03 1.82
C ILE A 462 28.41 10.21 1.78
N VAL A 463 27.92 11.43 1.56
CA VAL A 463 28.72 12.66 1.54
C VAL A 463 29.38 12.90 2.90
N ASP A 464 28.63 12.77 3.99
CA ASP A 464 29.15 12.92 5.36
C ASP A 464 30.24 11.87 5.67
N ALA A 465 30.02 10.62 5.25
CA ALA A 465 31.03 9.57 5.42
C ALA A 465 32.32 9.85 4.61
N GLN A 466 32.19 10.40 3.38
CA GLN A 466 33.34 10.83 2.57
C GLN A 466 34.08 12.00 3.25
N ASN A 467 33.34 13.00 3.72
CA ASN A 467 33.89 14.16 4.40
C ASN A 467 34.63 13.76 5.69
N ASN A 468 34.04 12.86 6.48
CA ASN A 468 34.66 12.33 7.69
C ASN A 468 35.97 11.59 7.38
N ARG A 469 35.97 10.75 6.33
CA ARG A 469 37.19 10.05 5.90
C ARG A 469 38.30 11.02 5.45
N LEU A 470 37.93 12.08 4.71
CA LEU A 470 38.85 13.12 4.31
C LEU A 470 39.38 13.92 5.53
N ALA A 471 38.49 14.19 6.49
CA ALA A 471 38.89 14.82 7.75
C ALA A 471 39.83 13.96 8.58
N GLU A 472 39.69 12.63 8.60
CA GLU A 472 40.63 11.71 9.25
C GLU A 472 42.02 11.78 8.60
N ILE A 473 42.07 11.73 7.27
CA ILE A 473 43.32 11.87 6.51
C ILE A 473 44.01 13.21 6.82
N GLY A 474 43.25 14.30 6.77
CA GLY A 474 43.77 15.63 7.11
C GLY A 474 44.24 15.76 8.57
N ARG A 475 43.50 15.13 9.50
CA ARG A 475 43.89 15.05 10.90
C ARG A 475 45.21 14.34 11.12
N ASP A 476 45.42 13.25 10.41
CA ASP A 476 46.67 12.49 10.48
C ASP A 476 47.83 13.27 9.85
N ILE A 477 47.58 14.02 8.77
CA ILE A 477 48.57 14.94 8.19
C ILE A 477 48.99 15.99 9.22
N VAL A 478 48.04 16.66 9.89
CA VAL A 478 48.37 17.67 10.93
C VAL A 478 49.12 17.02 12.11
N ARG A 479 48.71 15.84 12.56
CA ARG A 479 49.37 15.10 13.63
C ARG A 479 50.83 14.80 13.27
N GLN A 480 51.12 14.31 12.06
CA GLN A 480 52.49 14.04 11.61
C GLN A 480 53.33 15.31 11.52
N LYS A 481 52.74 16.42 11.05
CA LYS A 481 53.43 17.71 10.96
C LYS A 481 53.75 18.28 12.34
N PHE A 482 52.84 18.17 13.28
CA PHE A 482 53.07 18.56 14.70
C PHE A 482 54.19 17.74 15.32
N GLN A 483 54.19 16.43 15.09
CA GLN A 483 55.25 15.54 15.58
C GLN A 483 56.60 15.94 15.02
N GLN A 484 56.69 16.30 13.73
CA GLN A 484 57.93 16.80 13.10
C GLN A 484 58.38 18.14 13.65
N MET A 485 57.44 18.96 14.20
CA MET A 485 57.74 20.27 14.79
C MET A 485 57.92 20.21 16.31
N GLY A 486 57.82 19.03 16.96
CA GLY A 486 57.89 18.84 18.40
C GLY A 486 56.71 19.43 19.15
N LEU A 487 55.53 19.55 18.50
CA LEU A 487 54.32 20.09 19.07
C LEU A 487 53.31 18.96 19.40
N ASP A 488 52.67 19.04 20.56
CA ASP A 488 51.60 18.13 20.92
C ASP A 488 50.32 18.38 20.12
N PHE A 489 49.67 17.30 19.68
CA PHE A 489 48.41 17.38 18.98
C PHE A 489 47.26 17.60 19.97
N ASN A 490 46.94 18.87 20.26
CA ASN A 490 45.89 19.31 21.15
C ASN A 490 45.08 20.47 20.54
N VAL A 491 43.94 20.79 21.18
CA VAL A 491 43.02 21.86 20.68
C VAL A 491 43.71 23.22 20.68
N THR A 492 44.58 23.52 21.65
CA THR A 492 45.28 24.78 21.77
C THR A 492 46.23 24.99 20.60
N ASN A 493 46.96 23.94 20.20
CA ASN A 493 47.90 23.99 19.11
C ASN A 493 47.21 23.98 17.72
N VAL A 494 45.96 23.53 17.59
CA VAL A 494 45.23 23.60 16.34
C VAL A 494 44.63 25.00 16.07
N GLN A 495 44.37 25.81 17.08
CA GLN A 495 43.78 27.15 16.94
C GLN A 495 44.53 28.11 16.01
N PRO A 496 45.91 28.21 16.07
CA PRO A 496 46.64 29.03 15.11
C PRO A 496 46.46 28.64 13.65
N LEU A 497 46.26 27.33 13.38
CA LEU A 497 45.98 26.84 12.04
C LEU A 497 44.61 27.30 11.53
N LEU A 498 43.59 27.27 12.36
CA LEU A 498 42.24 27.74 11.96
C LEU A 498 42.29 29.19 11.51
N ARG A 499 43.06 30.05 12.24
CA ARG A 499 43.27 31.48 11.89
C ARG A 499 44.07 31.61 10.61
N ALA A 500 45.17 30.85 10.46
CA ALA A 500 46.04 30.94 9.31
C ALA A 500 45.39 30.51 8.01
N TYR A 501 44.45 29.55 8.07
CA TYR A 501 43.71 29.06 6.91
C TYR A 501 42.34 29.75 6.73
N GLY A 502 41.91 30.58 7.70
CA GLY A 502 40.59 31.27 7.64
C GLY A 502 39.42 30.33 7.70
N VAL A 503 39.50 29.23 8.44
CA VAL A 503 38.45 28.25 8.60
C VAL A 503 37.87 28.32 10.03
N GLU A 504 36.55 28.09 10.15
CA GLU A 504 35.87 28.25 11.44
C GLU A 504 35.94 27.00 12.35
N SER A 505 36.10 25.82 11.75
CA SER A 505 36.11 24.57 12.51
C SER A 505 37.33 23.69 12.23
N PRO A 506 37.81 22.91 13.24
CA PRO A 506 38.86 21.93 13.03
C PRO A 506 38.52 20.88 11.96
N ILE A 507 37.24 20.55 11.79
CA ILE A 507 36.77 19.57 10.81
C ILE A 507 36.96 20.11 9.39
N ASP A 508 36.64 21.41 9.15
CA ASP A 508 36.82 22.04 7.85
C ASP A 508 38.28 22.15 7.48
N LEU A 509 39.15 22.42 8.46
CA LEU A 509 40.60 22.41 8.30
C LEU A 509 41.10 21.02 7.85
N TYR A 510 40.71 20.00 8.60
CA TYR A 510 41.16 18.62 8.32
C TYR A 510 40.62 18.15 6.96
N GLN A 511 39.33 18.43 6.68
CA GLN A 511 38.73 18.09 5.39
C GLN A 511 39.48 18.78 4.23
N GLY A 512 39.74 20.08 4.33
CA GLY A 512 40.43 20.84 3.29
C GLY A 512 41.87 20.36 3.05
N LEU A 513 42.57 19.96 4.13
CA LEU A 513 43.89 19.35 4.04
C LEU A 513 43.85 17.93 3.44
N GLY A 514 42.89 17.13 3.83
CA GLY A 514 42.67 15.78 3.30
C GLY A 514 42.26 15.76 1.83
N GLU A 515 41.55 16.77 1.37
CA GLU A 515 41.16 16.98 -0.04
C GLU A 515 42.34 17.56 -0.88
N GLY A 516 43.43 18.04 -0.25
CA GLY A 516 44.51 18.72 -0.92
C GLY A 516 44.16 20.15 -1.39
N LYS A 517 43.05 20.73 -0.91
CA LYS A 517 42.64 22.12 -1.22
C LYS A 517 43.40 23.14 -0.44
N LEU A 518 43.94 22.76 0.73
CA LEU A 518 44.72 23.63 1.59
C LEU A 518 46.22 23.29 1.49
N ASP A 519 47.04 24.33 1.38
CA ASP A 519 48.49 24.15 1.20
C ASP A 519 49.15 23.71 2.52
N LEU A 520 49.83 22.57 2.48
CA LEU A 520 50.52 21.98 3.63
C LEU A 520 51.71 22.84 4.15
N HIS A 521 52.28 23.71 3.31
CA HIS A 521 53.39 24.58 3.71
C HIS A 521 52.96 25.64 4.74
N LYS A 522 51.70 26.07 4.70
CA LYS A 522 51.16 27.06 5.65
C LYS A 522 51.11 26.52 7.09
N ILE A 523 51.09 25.20 7.30
CA ILE A 523 51.14 24.62 8.66
C ILE A 523 52.40 25.10 9.40
N LYS A 524 53.56 25.08 8.76
CA LYS A 524 54.81 25.50 9.39
C LYS A 524 54.87 27.02 9.56
N GLN A 525 54.33 27.78 8.61
CA GLN A 525 54.31 29.26 8.65
C GLN A 525 53.41 29.80 9.78
N ALA A 526 52.31 29.13 10.08
CA ALA A 526 51.38 29.53 11.14
C ALA A 526 52.01 29.57 12.53
N TYR A 527 53.11 28.83 12.74
CA TYR A 527 53.83 28.80 14.03
C TYR A 527 55.12 29.65 14.01
N GLN A 528 55.57 30.13 12.84
CA GLN A 528 56.74 31.01 12.73
C GLN A 528 56.38 32.49 12.93
N SER A 529 55.10 32.86 12.83
CA SER A 529 54.62 34.23 12.90
C SER A 529 53.89 34.61 14.20
N THR A 530 53.82 33.78 15.20
CA THR A 530 53.13 34.08 16.47
C THR A 530 54.07 34.65 17.53
N ALA A 531 54.23 36.01 17.46
CA ALA A 531 54.63 36.85 18.60
C ALA A 531 53.63 38.03 18.71
N GLU A 532 52.35 37.76 19.04
CA GLU A 532 51.39 38.76 19.53
C GLU A 532 50.41 38.15 20.54
N PRO A 533 50.03 38.84 21.62
CA PRO A 533 49.27 38.25 22.73
C PRO A 533 47.80 38.12 22.40
N GLU A 534 47.20 37.03 22.94
CA GLU A 534 45.78 36.71 22.84
C GLU A 534 44.85 37.78 23.32
N PRO A 535 43.70 38.03 22.58
CA PRO A 535 42.58 38.76 23.19
C PRO A 535 41.81 37.90 24.18
N PRO A 536 41.28 38.46 25.26
CA PRO A 536 40.64 37.71 26.35
C PRO A 536 39.36 37.01 25.89
N ALA A 537 39.12 35.84 26.46
CA ALA A 537 37.95 35.01 26.22
C ALA A 537 36.63 35.79 26.47
N PRO A 538 35.59 35.59 25.63
CA PRO A 538 34.31 36.31 25.76
C PRO A 538 33.63 35.93 27.09
N THR A 539 33.13 36.99 27.77
CA THR A 539 32.41 36.86 29.04
C THR A 539 31.07 36.15 28.86
N PRO A 540 30.58 35.44 29.91
CA PRO A 540 29.33 34.69 29.90
C PRO A 540 28.11 35.47 29.37
N GLN A 541 28.09 36.76 29.45
CA GLN A 541 27.01 37.63 28.98
C GLN A 541 26.96 37.80 27.44
N GLN A 542 28.08 37.60 26.74
CA GLN A 542 28.13 37.67 25.26
C GLN A 542 27.69 36.38 24.60
N GLU A 543 27.93 35.21 25.24
CA GLU A 543 27.38 33.93 24.78
C GLU A 543 25.86 33.86 24.97
N GLU A 544 25.34 34.46 26.06
CA GLU A 544 23.91 34.53 26.35
C GLU A 544 23.12 35.34 25.31
N ARG A 545 23.71 36.37 24.72
CA ARG A 545 23.10 37.19 23.65
C ARG A 545 23.02 36.45 22.33
N LYS A 546 24.05 35.72 21.92
CA LYS A 546 24.06 34.90 20.72
C LYS A 546 23.07 33.73 20.77
N TYR A 547 22.79 33.23 21.98
CA TYR A 547 21.84 32.12 22.20
C TYR A 547 20.38 32.60 22.06
N ARG A 548 20.07 33.86 22.44
CA ARG A 548 18.69 34.39 22.30
C ARG A 548 18.27 34.63 20.85
N GLU A 549 19.21 34.84 19.94
CA GLU A 549 18.93 35.07 18.53
C GLU A 549 18.74 33.79 17.68
N ALA A 550 19.23 32.64 18.18
CA ALA A 550 19.19 31.37 17.46
C ALA A 550 17.90 30.54 17.66
N VAL A 551 16.98 30.97 18.52
CA VAL A 551 15.84 30.16 19.01
C VAL A 551 14.49 30.56 18.39
N ALA A 552 14.45 31.38 17.35
CA ALA A 552 13.19 31.74 16.68
C ALA A 552 12.87 30.81 15.51
N GLY A 553 12.15 29.71 15.77
CA GLY A 553 11.68 28.77 14.73
C GLY A 553 10.79 27.63 15.24
N ASP A 554 9.56 27.83 15.08
CA ASP A 554 8.30 27.08 14.92
C ASP A 554 8.06 25.68 15.51
N ASN A 555 6.90 25.56 16.21
CA ASN A 555 5.97 24.48 16.54
C ASN A 555 6.28 23.48 17.66
N SER A 556 5.47 23.56 18.74
CA SER A 556 5.03 22.35 19.47
C SER A 556 3.80 22.56 20.35
N ASP A 557 2.84 21.65 20.24
CA ASP A 557 1.49 21.74 20.84
C ASP A 557 1.39 21.23 22.31
N TYR A 558 2.42 20.61 22.89
CA TYR A 558 2.30 19.85 24.14
C TYR A 558 2.92 20.46 25.39
N LEU A 559 3.80 21.43 25.24
CA LEU A 559 4.53 22.04 26.37
C LEU A 559 4.51 23.55 26.31
N THR A 560 4.43 24.20 27.49
CA THR A 560 4.69 25.62 27.66
C THR A 560 6.09 25.78 28.26
N ILE A 561 6.99 26.47 27.55
CA ILE A 561 8.32 26.84 28.04
C ILE A 561 8.25 28.31 28.34
N SER A 562 8.65 28.72 29.58
CA SER A 562 8.49 30.08 30.07
C SER A 562 9.05 31.13 29.11
N ASN A 563 8.18 32.04 28.65
CA ASN A 563 8.43 33.15 27.73
C ASN A 563 8.70 32.81 26.24
N MET A 564 8.35 31.62 25.75
CA MET A 564 8.57 31.26 24.36
C MET A 564 7.43 30.35 23.87
N ASP A 565 6.55 30.85 23.02
CA ASP A 565 5.35 30.14 22.55
C ASP A 565 5.58 29.20 21.34
N THR A 566 6.81 29.17 20.77
CA THR A 566 7.12 28.40 19.57
C THR A 566 8.56 27.92 19.57
N ILE A 567 8.85 26.74 20.19
CA ILE A 567 10.18 26.11 20.14
C ILE A 567 10.04 24.64 19.73
N ASN A 568 10.81 24.22 18.73
CA ASN A 568 11.04 22.81 18.42
C ASN A 568 11.87 22.16 19.53
N TYR A 569 11.26 21.22 20.24
CA TYR A 569 11.94 20.43 21.30
C TYR A 569 11.93 18.95 21.01
N THR A 570 12.84 18.22 21.63
CA THR A 570 12.89 16.77 21.64
C THR A 570 13.03 16.25 23.06
N PHE A 571 12.44 15.10 23.37
CA PHE A 571 12.62 14.48 24.67
C PHE A 571 14.02 13.84 24.80
N ALA A 572 14.63 14.00 25.97
CA ALA A 572 15.96 13.47 26.22
C ALA A 572 15.90 11.95 26.43
N LYS A 573 16.64 11.20 25.62
CA LYS A 573 16.70 9.73 25.67
C LYS A 573 17.22 9.16 27.00
N CYS A 574 17.95 9.94 27.79
CA CYS A 574 18.54 9.49 29.07
C CYS A 574 17.53 9.42 30.23
N CYS A 575 16.37 10.10 30.12
CA CYS A 575 15.36 10.13 31.18
C CYS A 575 13.91 10.04 30.67
N ASN A 576 13.69 10.13 29.36
CA ASN A 576 12.43 9.90 28.67
C ASN A 576 11.21 10.52 29.39
N PRO A 577 11.13 11.86 29.52
CA PRO A 577 10.13 12.53 30.36
C PRO A 577 8.70 12.27 29.89
N LEU A 578 7.78 12.10 30.84
CA LEU A 578 6.38 11.75 30.63
C LEU A 578 5.48 12.89 31.16
N PRO A 579 4.25 13.12 30.62
CA PRO A 579 3.29 14.06 31.18
C PRO A 579 2.98 13.74 32.64
N GLY A 580 3.23 14.73 33.53
CA GLY A 580 3.19 14.56 35.00
C GLY A 580 4.54 14.66 35.65
N ASP A 581 5.63 14.34 34.94
CA ASP A 581 6.98 14.51 35.46
C ASP A 581 7.33 15.99 35.69
N ARG A 582 8.15 16.26 36.70
CA ARG A 582 8.77 17.59 36.83
C ARG A 582 9.90 17.71 35.84
N ILE A 583 9.72 18.61 34.86
CA ILE A 583 10.61 18.73 33.71
C ILE A 583 11.25 20.11 33.59
N PHE A 584 12.38 20.15 32.90
CA PHE A 584 13.03 21.37 32.47
C PHE A 584 13.53 21.24 31.03
N ALA A 585 13.56 22.36 30.32
CA ALA A 585 14.11 22.42 28.98
C ALA A 585 15.61 22.79 29.05
N PHE A 586 16.44 22.06 28.33
CA PHE A 586 17.86 22.32 28.18
C PHE A 586 18.17 22.70 26.72
N VAL A 587 18.63 23.91 26.49
CA VAL A 587 19.01 24.39 25.16
C VAL A 587 20.41 23.91 24.83
N THR A 588 20.51 23.00 23.82
CA THR A 588 21.80 22.46 23.38
C THR A 588 22.40 23.35 22.29
N ALA A 589 23.72 23.32 22.13
CA ALA A 589 24.41 24.13 21.13
C ALA A 589 24.15 23.68 19.68
N THR A 590 23.87 22.39 19.47
CA THR A 590 23.85 21.78 18.12
C THR A 590 22.58 20.99 17.81
N SER A 591 21.80 20.60 18.83
CA SER A 591 20.68 19.65 18.67
C SER A 591 19.32 20.24 19.07
N GLY A 592 19.20 21.55 19.20
CA GLY A 592 17.96 22.23 19.64
C GLY A 592 17.66 22.04 21.12
N THR A 593 16.42 22.25 21.53
CA THR A 593 15.98 22.16 22.91
C THR A 593 15.64 20.71 23.29
N LYS A 594 16.20 20.21 24.41
CA LYS A 594 15.90 18.88 24.95
C LYS A 594 15.19 18.98 26.29
N ILE A 595 14.10 18.26 26.42
CA ILE A 595 13.33 18.21 27.67
C ILE A 595 13.88 17.09 28.55
N HIS A 596 14.28 17.43 29.77
CA HIS A 596 14.79 16.51 30.78
C HIS A 596 13.90 16.50 32.03
N ARG A 597 13.91 15.40 32.77
CA ARG A 597 13.32 15.32 34.09
C ARG A 597 14.31 15.90 35.13
N TYR A 598 13.78 16.48 36.20
CA TYR A 598 14.62 16.99 37.30
C TYR A 598 15.36 15.87 38.07
N ASP A 599 14.83 14.64 38.04
CA ASP A 599 15.45 13.45 38.65
C ASP A 599 16.38 12.65 37.73
N CYS A 600 16.60 13.17 36.49
CA CYS A 600 17.52 12.58 35.53
C CYS A 600 18.95 12.47 36.10
N PRO A 601 19.65 11.33 35.87
CA PRO A 601 21.06 11.22 36.30
C PRO A 601 21.97 12.33 35.82
N ASN A 602 21.66 12.88 34.64
CA ASN A 602 22.39 14.01 34.02
C ASN A 602 21.94 15.39 34.51
N ALA A 603 20.77 15.51 35.17
CA ALA A 603 20.19 16.78 35.57
C ALA A 603 21.09 17.57 36.50
N LYS A 604 21.68 16.91 37.51
CA LYS A 604 22.58 17.52 38.49
C LYS A 604 23.79 18.19 37.83
N ASN A 605 24.36 17.53 36.83
CA ASN A 605 25.49 18.06 36.07
C ASN A 605 25.08 19.20 35.12
N ILE A 606 23.91 19.09 34.49
CA ILE A 606 23.35 20.11 33.60
C ILE A 606 23.01 21.37 34.40
N LEU A 607 22.30 21.23 35.52
CA LEU A 607 21.86 22.36 36.36
C LEU A 607 23.03 23.07 37.02
N GLN A 608 24.11 22.38 37.35
CA GLN A 608 25.31 22.96 37.97
C GLN A 608 26.25 23.64 36.97
N LYS A 609 26.49 23.01 35.79
CA LYS A 609 27.47 23.52 34.83
C LYS A 609 26.89 24.51 33.84
N TYR A 610 25.58 24.40 33.54
CA TYR A 610 24.93 25.20 32.47
C TYR A 610 23.59 25.79 32.92
N PRO A 611 23.48 26.45 34.09
CA PRO A 611 22.21 26.97 34.59
C PRO A 611 21.56 27.99 33.65
N TYR A 612 22.34 28.71 32.88
CA TYR A 612 21.90 29.70 31.92
C TYR A 612 21.28 29.10 30.64
N ARG A 613 21.44 27.79 30.40
CA ARG A 613 20.83 27.04 29.31
C ARG A 613 19.57 26.26 29.73
N VAL A 614 19.20 26.37 30.95
CA VAL A 614 18.04 25.70 31.53
C VAL A 614 16.88 26.66 31.57
N VAL A 615 15.77 26.25 30.96
CA VAL A 615 14.51 27.03 30.89
C VAL A 615 13.42 26.19 31.57
N ASN A 616 12.53 26.87 32.30
CA ASN A 616 11.43 26.18 32.95
C ASN A 616 10.42 25.67 31.89
N ALA A 617 10.06 24.42 31.99
CA ALA A 617 9.10 23.78 31.11
C ALA A 617 7.98 23.14 31.93
N VAL A 618 6.73 23.29 31.48
CA VAL A 618 5.54 22.69 32.10
C VAL A 618 4.63 22.08 31.04
N TRP A 619 3.94 21.00 31.42
CA TRP A 619 2.97 20.36 30.54
C TRP A 619 1.71 21.22 30.40
N LYS A 620 1.16 21.33 29.16
CA LYS A 620 -0.16 21.96 28.93
C LYS A 620 -1.26 21.05 29.49
N LYS A 621 -2.29 21.61 30.08
CA LYS A 621 -3.41 20.85 30.70
C LYS A 621 -4.18 19.96 29.72
N GLU A 622 -4.10 20.19 28.42
CA GLU A 622 -4.77 19.39 27.38
C GLU A 622 -3.97 18.16 26.95
N ALA A 623 -2.69 18.07 27.27
CA ALA A 623 -1.82 16.95 26.91
C ALA A 623 -2.17 15.64 27.63
N SER A 624 -3.10 15.64 28.58
CA SER A 624 -3.53 14.43 29.32
C SER A 624 -4.50 13.52 28.55
N LYS A 625 -4.84 13.83 27.30
CA LYS A 625 -5.75 12.99 26.47
C LYS A 625 -5.05 12.22 25.34
N ASP A 626 -3.78 12.50 25.08
CA ASP A 626 -3.05 11.83 24.01
C ASP A 626 -2.27 10.63 24.51
N LEU A 627 -2.29 9.55 23.70
CA LEU A 627 -1.61 8.29 23.98
C LEU A 627 -0.09 8.49 24.04
N MET A 628 0.52 8.07 25.15
CA MET A 628 1.96 8.10 25.39
C MET A 628 2.62 6.77 25.05
N ASN A 629 3.86 6.84 24.55
CA ASN A 629 4.71 5.67 24.35
C ASN A 629 5.58 5.43 25.59
N ALA A 630 5.39 4.30 26.25
CA ALA A 630 6.26 3.84 27.33
C ALA A 630 6.97 2.53 26.92
N THR A 631 8.21 2.38 27.38
CA THR A 631 8.98 1.13 27.20
C THR A 631 9.24 0.52 28.55
N ILE A 632 8.77 -0.72 28.75
CA ILE A 632 8.90 -1.48 29.99
C ILE A 632 9.89 -2.62 29.77
N HIS A 633 10.90 -2.70 30.64
CA HIS A 633 11.86 -3.80 30.67
C HIS A 633 11.50 -4.75 31.79
N ILE A 634 11.40 -6.04 31.48
CA ILE A 634 10.98 -7.11 32.39
C ILE A 634 12.07 -8.17 32.41
N SER A 635 12.51 -8.60 33.57
CA SER A 635 13.45 -9.71 33.69
C SER A 635 13.05 -10.67 34.80
N GLY A 636 13.43 -11.94 34.67
CA GLY A 636 13.09 -12.99 35.61
C GLY A 636 13.55 -14.37 35.15
N VAL A 637 12.93 -15.43 35.68
CA VAL A 637 13.19 -16.81 35.30
C VAL A 637 12.37 -17.20 34.07
N TYR A 638 13.03 -17.76 33.07
CA TYR A 638 12.37 -18.10 31.78
C TYR A 638 11.35 -19.24 31.98
N ASP A 639 10.15 -19.00 31.44
CA ASP A 639 9.08 -19.98 31.33
C ASP A 639 8.37 -19.78 29.98
N ILE A 640 8.05 -20.86 29.29
CA ILE A 640 7.45 -20.83 27.97
C ILE A 640 6.09 -20.09 27.94
N SER A 641 5.39 -20.03 29.10
CA SER A 641 4.12 -19.33 29.27
C SER A 641 4.29 -17.82 29.54
N MET A 642 5.52 -17.34 29.77
CA MET A 642 5.77 -15.96 30.19
C MET A 642 5.33 -14.93 29.15
N SER A 643 5.57 -15.21 27.89
CA SER A 643 5.12 -14.34 26.79
C SER A 643 3.57 -14.19 26.77
N ALA A 644 2.86 -15.29 27.00
CA ALA A 644 1.40 -15.28 27.08
C ALA A 644 0.91 -14.55 28.35
N ALA A 645 1.58 -14.72 29.48
CA ALA A 645 1.23 -14.06 30.74
C ALA A 645 1.42 -12.53 30.64
N ILE A 646 2.51 -12.05 30.08
CA ILE A 646 2.75 -10.62 29.85
C ILE A 646 1.71 -10.03 28.91
N ASN A 647 1.44 -10.70 27.77
CA ASN A 647 0.43 -10.27 26.82
C ASN A 647 -0.98 -10.23 27.42
N ASN A 648 -1.34 -11.19 28.28
CA ASN A 648 -2.63 -11.19 28.97
C ASN A 648 -2.81 -9.96 29.86
N VAL A 649 -1.80 -9.63 30.68
CA VAL A 649 -1.86 -8.42 31.51
C VAL A 649 -2.07 -7.18 30.65
N ILE A 650 -1.31 -7.00 29.59
CA ILE A 650 -1.35 -5.78 28.79
C ILE A 650 -2.65 -5.66 27.96
N ILE A 651 -3.03 -6.74 27.28
CA ILE A 651 -4.15 -6.72 26.32
C ILE A 651 -5.49 -6.96 27.02
N ASN A 652 -5.57 -7.95 27.92
CA ASN A 652 -6.84 -8.36 28.49
C ASN A 652 -7.19 -7.60 29.77
N ASP A 653 -6.21 -7.32 30.66
CA ASP A 653 -6.50 -6.65 31.93
C ASP A 653 -6.52 -5.12 31.77
N PHE A 654 -5.57 -4.57 30.97
CA PHE A 654 -5.44 -3.12 30.82
C PHE A 654 -5.96 -2.57 29.47
N HIS A 655 -6.30 -3.43 28.49
CA HIS A 655 -6.76 -3.07 27.14
C HIS A 655 -5.80 -2.12 26.41
N VAL A 656 -4.50 -2.30 26.60
CA VAL A 656 -3.45 -1.45 26.06
C VAL A 656 -2.90 -2.05 24.76
N HIS A 657 -2.67 -1.19 23.75
CA HIS A 657 -2.10 -1.60 22.48
C HIS A 657 -0.57 -1.75 22.57
N ILE A 658 -0.07 -2.95 22.28
CA ILE A 658 1.36 -3.26 22.21
C ILE A 658 1.93 -2.78 20.86
N ARG A 659 2.95 -1.91 20.88
CA ARG A 659 3.67 -1.48 19.67
C ARG A 659 4.77 -2.45 19.28
N SER A 660 5.53 -2.90 20.24
CA SER A 660 6.57 -3.92 20.06
C SER A 660 6.73 -4.72 21.32
N PHE A 661 6.99 -6.00 21.18
CA PHE A 661 7.31 -6.92 22.26
C PHE A 661 8.43 -7.84 21.81
N SER A 662 9.51 -7.88 22.56
CA SER A 662 10.61 -8.82 22.36
C SER A 662 10.94 -9.49 23.69
N ILE A 663 11.17 -10.80 23.64
CA ILE A 663 11.64 -11.58 24.76
C ILE A 663 12.86 -12.38 24.32
N THR A 664 13.90 -12.36 25.11
CA THR A 664 15.17 -13.04 24.83
C THR A 664 15.52 -13.91 26.04
N GLU A 665 15.84 -15.16 25.80
CA GLU A 665 16.36 -16.06 26.84
C GLU A 665 17.84 -15.76 27.08
N GLU A 666 18.21 -15.63 28.34
CA GLU A 666 19.58 -15.37 28.78
C GLU A 666 20.20 -16.63 29.38
N PRO A 667 21.55 -16.73 29.38
CA PRO A 667 22.25 -17.85 30.00
C PRO A 667 21.86 -18.04 31.47
N GLY A 668 21.59 -19.29 31.88
CA GLY A 668 21.19 -19.61 33.27
C GLY A 668 19.68 -19.68 33.48
N GLY A 669 18.87 -19.82 32.39
CA GLY A 669 17.42 -19.98 32.47
C GLY A 669 16.70 -18.69 32.88
N LYS A 670 17.28 -17.53 32.60
CA LYS A 670 16.68 -16.21 32.80
C LYS A 670 16.13 -15.66 31.50
N PHE A 671 15.26 -14.65 31.57
CA PHE A 671 14.80 -13.92 30.41
C PHE A 671 14.91 -12.41 30.60
N SER A 672 15.04 -11.71 29.49
CA SER A 672 14.89 -10.26 29.38
C SER A 672 13.86 -9.94 28.31
N ALA A 673 12.84 -9.18 28.67
CA ALA A 673 11.81 -8.75 27.73
C ALA A 673 11.73 -7.22 27.69
N THR A 674 11.51 -6.70 26.48
CA THR A 674 11.28 -5.28 26.23
C THR A 674 9.91 -5.11 25.58
N LEU A 675 9.04 -4.33 26.23
CA LEU A 675 7.67 -4.08 25.84
C LEU A 675 7.47 -2.58 25.62
N SER A 676 7.03 -2.18 24.41
CA SER A 676 6.64 -0.80 24.12
C SER A 676 5.14 -0.71 23.97
N VAL A 677 4.50 0.20 24.71
CA VAL A 677 3.04 0.37 24.78
C VAL A 677 2.62 1.82 24.65
N ASN A 678 1.38 2.04 24.20
CA ASN A 678 0.72 3.34 24.16
C ASN A 678 -0.20 3.47 25.38
N LEU A 679 0.00 4.48 26.22
CA LEU A 679 -0.70 4.67 27.50
C LEU A 679 -1.41 6.01 27.58
N LEU A 680 -2.42 6.09 28.44
CA LEU A 680 -3.20 7.32 28.70
C LEU A 680 -2.58 8.22 29.79
N GLY A 681 -1.43 7.82 30.37
CA GLY A 681 -0.73 8.60 31.40
C GLY A 681 0.05 7.71 32.39
N GLU A 682 0.79 8.39 33.30
CA GLU A 682 1.67 7.76 34.27
C GLU A 682 0.97 6.82 35.26
N ASN A 683 -0.27 7.14 35.64
CA ASN A 683 -1.06 6.28 36.52
C ASN A 683 -1.35 4.90 35.90
N GLN A 684 -1.60 4.85 34.59
CA GLN A 684 -1.79 3.60 33.87
C GLN A 684 -0.49 2.80 33.78
N LEU A 685 0.64 3.49 33.54
CA LEU A 685 1.96 2.86 33.54
C LEU A 685 2.29 2.21 34.88
N ASN A 686 2.10 2.93 35.96
CA ASN A 686 2.37 2.44 37.31
C ASN A 686 1.50 1.22 37.66
N ALA A 687 0.22 1.25 37.29
CA ALA A 687 -0.67 0.11 37.49
C ALA A 687 -0.22 -1.12 36.69
N ILE A 688 0.21 -0.96 35.45
CA ILE A 688 0.75 -2.03 34.60
C ILE A 688 2.03 -2.60 35.20
N VAL A 689 2.96 -1.75 35.63
CA VAL A 689 4.22 -2.18 36.27
C VAL A 689 3.95 -2.99 37.54
N GLU A 690 3.01 -2.58 38.38
CA GLU A 690 2.62 -3.32 39.59
C GLU A 690 2.00 -4.68 39.27
N HIS A 691 1.16 -4.79 38.23
CA HIS A 691 0.61 -6.08 37.81
C HIS A 691 1.67 -7.01 37.21
N LEU A 692 2.59 -6.46 36.40
CA LEU A 692 3.70 -7.24 35.84
C LEU A 692 4.65 -7.77 36.92
N LYS A 693 4.90 -7.01 38.00
CA LYS A 693 5.69 -7.46 39.18
C LYS A 693 5.06 -8.62 39.95
N ARG A 694 3.73 -8.77 39.85
CA ARG A 694 2.99 -9.87 40.51
C ARG A 694 2.99 -11.17 39.71
N LEU A 695 3.45 -11.16 38.49
CA LEU A 695 3.55 -12.37 37.69
C LEU A 695 4.58 -13.33 38.29
N LYS A 696 4.21 -14.60 38.34
CA LYS A 696 5.12 -15.66 38.78
C LYS A 696 6.34 -15.69 37.86
N ASN A 697 7.55 -15.78 38.44
CA ASN A 697 8.83 -15.81 37.73
C ASN A 697 9.32 -14.44 37.18
N VAL A 698 8.68 -13.32 37.48
CA VAL A 698 9.20 -11.98 37.20
C VAL A 698 9.98 -11.48 38.41
N GLU A 699 11.27 -11.14 38.23
CA GLU A 699 12.15 -10.66 39.31
C GLU A 699 12.21 -9.13 39.31
N LYS A 700 12.21 -8.49 38.16
CA LYS A 700 12.35 -7.04 38.03
C LYS A 700 11.56 -6.48 36.88
N VAL A 701 10.90 -5.35 37.11
CA VAL A 701 10.21 -4.56 36.07
C VAL A 701 10.68 -3.11 36.20
N VAL A 702 11.15 -2.54 35.09
CA VAL A 702 11.62 -1.14 34.97
C VAL A 702 10.91 -0.51 33.77
N ALA A 703 10.26 0.61 34.00
CA ALA A 703 9.55 1.36 32.97
C ALA A 703 10.22 2.71 32.71
#